data_2716ca3a88ef06755d1ecb905697186f
#
_entry.id   2716ca3a88ef06755d1ecb905697186f
#
_cell.length_a   1.000
_cell.length_b   1.000
_cell.length_c   1.000
_cell.angle_alpha   90.00
_cell.angle_beta   90.00
_cell.angle_gamma   90.00
#
_symmetry.space_group_name_H-M   'P 1'
#
loop_
_entity.id
_entity.type
_entity.pdbx_description
1 polymer ?
#
loop_
_entity_poly.entity_id
_entity_poly.type
_entity_poly.pdbx_seq_one_letter_code
_entity_poly.pdbx_strand_id
1 'polypeptide(L)'
;MKKFLNKLLGNKVRTADANLPTIQYTKAENSENLKLKFLNTEYLITDDWLDLFTHFILLDQHNKMPLKSWYAETKEYIDKIGEENFIQIGSKWISDCIEKSKENQRRYGNIGAVAANEQIQKDLGFNDKKIPEWVKKVYGDDIIKEGFFKMKTYAYLNNFQNYFYQSLGGRILRGFIQSTIINQDPRFIELVDKVALTNPNTSQDPIHVYSQLPEELSIPRLTNLKGKAKNKNIIKRINKAVTIVGKKSGKTKAEIEESVIPDHDINSDSMLVFSIEDIDCVYRIINTKEQETYYQVTDEKRQKSIPKKIKDNFPTEIKDFKKKVKEIKTSLSSHKKRIEEFYLINRTIPFANFEKLYLGNNLIKILARNLIWNFKGENLNVNLIWSEGEFVNHEGKVNASELSDTTVSLWHPIGFESDYILKWRNFILKNEIYQPFKQAFREIYIITDAELNTETYSNRYASHILNKDHVSALCKVRGWSPSGIINSGKATYKIPESDYKVEYWVSDVYLGENSKTYGSAHISTDQVRFYKKKEQIVLSELPAILFSEVMRDVDMFVGVTSIGNDPEWHDRGDQGSMNYWSSYTNGELTERSKTRSEILKNIIPKMKIADKCEFSGKFLKVKGSIRKYKIHMGSGNILMEPDDQYLCIVADRSTRNLKKVFIPFEGDNMLSIIISKALLLADDIKINDPTIVRQIKR
;
A
#
# COMPACT_ATOMS: atom_id res chain seq x y z
N MET A 1 -29.87 35.98 -19.39
CA MET A 1 -28.64 35.56 -18.70
C MET A 1 -28.05 36.65 -17.81
N LYS A 2 -27.76 37.88 -18.29
CA LYS A 2 -27.34 39.06 -17.46
C LYS A 2 -28.18 39.27 -16.18
N LYS A 3 -29.51 39.13 -16.24
CA LYS A 3 -30.43 39.21 -15.07
C LYS A 3 -30.20 38.08 -14.05
N PHE A 4 -29.81 36.89 -14.48
CA PHE A 4 -29.53 35.74 -13.60
C PHE A 4 -28.17 35.88 -12.90
N LEU A 5 -27.14 36.29 -13.62
CA LEU A 5 -25.82 36.63 -13.05
C LEU A 5 -25.93 37.82 -12.09
N ASN A 6 -26.66 38.88 -12.46
CA ASN A 6 -26.93 40.00 -11.56
C ASN A 6 -27.70 39.57 -10.29
N LYS A 7 -28.56 38.56 -10.39
CA LYS A 7 -29.27 37.97 -9.26
C LYS A 7 -28.36 37.08 -8.40
N LEU A 8 -27.41 36.36 -9.01
CA LEU A 8 -26.42 35.55 -8.32
C LEU A 8 -25.29 36.39 -7.70
N LEU A 9 -24.84 37.44 -8.42
CA LEU A 9 -23.75 38.33 -8.00
C LEU A 9 -24.25 39.54 -7.22
N GLY A 10 -25.48 39.97 -7.43
CA GLY A 10 -26.07 41.16 -6.82
C GLY A 10 -27.00 40.94 -5.62
N ASN A 11 -27.35 39.72 -5.28
CA ASN A 11 -28.03 39.46 -4.02
C ASN A 11 -27.01 39.59 -2.89
N LYS A 12 -27.28 40.50 -1.95
CA LYS A 12 -26.57 40.63 -0.67
C LYS A 12 -26.28 39.22 -0.15
N VAL A 13 -25.01 38.83 -0.23
CA VAL A 13 -24.49 37.61 0.36
C VAL A 13 -25.03 37.55 1.79
N ARG A 14 -25.76 36.51 2.14
CA ARG A 14 -26.19 36.30 3.51
C ARG A 14 -24.95 36.34 4.37
N THR A 15 -25.01 36.99 5.51
CA THR A 15 -23.90 37.29 6.42
C THR A 15 -22.98 36.11 6.81
N ALA A 16 -23.39 34.87 6.49
CA ALA A 16 -22.58 33.67 6.63
C ALA A 16 -21.52 33.48 5.51
N ASP A 17 -21.67 34.17 4.37
CA ASP A 17 -20.78 34.08 3.21
C ASP A 17 -19.75 35.22 3.17
N ALA A 18 -19.66 36.04 4.21
CA ALA A 18 -18.86 37.27 4.25
C ALA A 18 -17.34 37.05 4.06
N ASN A 19 -16.84 35.83 4.24
CA ASN A 19 -15.43 35.49 4.09
C ASN A 19 -15.12 34.54 2.91
N LEU A 20 -16.13 34.22 2.08
CA LEU A 20 -15.89 33.51 0.84
C LEU A 20 -15.39 34.49 -0.23
N PRO A 21 -14.50 34.08 -1.13
CA PRO A 21 -14.09 34.92 -2.26
C PRO A 21 -15.31 35.34 -3.06
N THR A 22 -15.64 36.62 -3.00
CA THR A 22 -16.72 37.21 -3.81
C THR A 22 -16.20 37.62 -5.18
N ILE A 23 -17.03 37.43 -6.20
CA ILE A 23 -16.76 37.96 -7.53
C ILE A 23 -17.49 39.29 -7.64
N GLN A 24 -16.75 40.36 -7.91
CA GLN A 24 -17.30 41.69 -8.15
C GLN A 24 -16.95 42.09 -9.58
N TYR A 25 -17.85 42.74 -10.29
CA TYR A 25 -17.56 43.29 -11.62
C TYR A 25 -18.12 44.73 -11.75
N THR A 26 -17.39 45.54 -12.47
CA THR A 26 -17.75 46.89 -12.83
C THR A 26 -17.50 47.12 -14.31
N LYS A 27 -18.26 48.00 -14.95
CA LYS A 27 -17.97 48.44 -16.34
C LYS A 27 -16.66 49.20 -16.36
N ALA A 28 -15.76 48.91 -17.28
CA ALA A 28 -14.56 49.68 -17.47
C ALA A 28 -14.93 51.03 -18.13
N GLU A 29 -14.32 52.11 -17.67
CA GLU A 29 -14.54 53.43 -18.22
C GLU A 29 -14.15 53.44 -19.74
N ASN A 30 -15.08 53.82 -20.60
CA ASN A 30 -14.89 53.97 -22.03
C ASN A 30 -14.52 52.70 -22.83
N SER A 31 -14.87 51.52 -22.38
CA SER A 31 -14.63 50.29 -23.12
C SER A 31 -15.82 49.32 -23.07
N GLU A 32 -15.94 48.42 -24.05
CA GLU A 32 -16.87 47.29 -24.02
C GLU A 32 -16.46 46.22 -22.98
N ASN A 33 -15.26 46.34 -22.40
CA ASN A 33 -14.72 45.41 -21.45
C ASN A 33 -15.29 45.63 -20.05
N LEU A 34 -15.41 44.54 -19.32
CA LEU A 34 -15.80 44.48 -17.92
C LEU A 34 -14.56 44.21 -17.04
N LYS A 35 -14.45 44.96 -15.95
CA LYS A 35 -13.44 44.65 -14.90
C LYS A 35 -14.06 43.67 -13.89
N LEU A 36 -13.55 42.46 -13.84
CA LEU A 36 -13.96 41.45 -12.89
C LEU A 36 -12.88 41.28 -11.83
N LYS A 37 -13.24 41.47 -10.56
CA LYS A 37 -12.33 41.28 -9.42
C LYS A 37 -12.63 39.93 -8.76
N PHE A 38 -11.61 39.08 -8.70
CA PHE A 38 -11.66 37.81 -7.98
C PHE A 38 -10.38 37.64 -7.17
N LEU A 39 -10.52 37.33 -5.88
CA LEU A 39 -9.41 37.34 -4.90
C LEU A 39 -8.70 38.71 -4.92
N ASN A 40 -7.39 38.72 -5.17
CA ASN A 40 -6.59 39.96 -5.26
C ASN A 40 -6.29 40.37 -6.71
N THR A 41 -6.92 39.72 -7.69
CA THR A 41 -6.67 39.91 -9.13
C THR A 41 -7.84 40.58 -9.80
N GLU A 42 -7.55 41.51 -10.70
CA GLU A 42 -8.47 42.14 -11.62
C GLU A 42 -8.32 41.51 -13.01
N TYR A 43 -9.44 41.10 -13.61
CA TYR A 43 -9.50 40.51 -14.93
C TYR A 43 -10.28 41.45 -15.86
N LEU A 44 -9.75 41.71 -17.05
CA LEU A 44 -10.47 42.36 -18.12
C LEU A 44 -11.14 41.31 -18.99
N ILE A 45 -12.46 41.32 -19.07
CA ILE A 45 -13.28 40.30 -19.73
C ILE A 45 -14.36 40.94 -20.62
N THR A 46 -14.85 40.19 -21.59
CA THR A 46 -15.99 40.56 -22.48
C THR A 46 -17.29 39.92 -21.97
N ASP A 47 -18.41 40.26 -22.61
CA ASP A 47 -19.70 39.62 -22.35
C ASP A 47 -19.66 38.11 -22.63
N ASP A 48 -18.90 37.64 -23.64
CA ASP A 48 -18.73 36.21 -23.91
C ASP A 48 -18.10 35.45 -22.72
N TRP A 49 -17.18 36.09 -21.98
CA TRP A 49 -16.62 35.55 -20.76
C TRP A 49 -17.66 35.41 -19.64
N LEU A 50 -18.58 36.34 -19.52
CA LEU A 50 -19.69 36.23 -18.57
C LEU A 50 -20.60 35.07 -18.86
N ASP A 51 -20.87 34.83 -20.15
CA ASP A 51 -21.67 33.71 -20.61
C ASP A 51 -20.94 32.37 -20.33
N LEU A 52 -19.64 32.29 -20.62
CA LEU A 52 -18.82 31.12 -20.27
C LEU A 52 -18.77 30.89 -18.75
N PHE A 53 -18.56 31.93 -17.95
CA PHE A 53 -18.55 31.78 -16.47
C PHE A 53 -19.92 31.33 -15.95
N THR A 54 -21.00 31.80 -16.54
CA THR A 54 -22.36 31.34 -16.24
C THR A 54 -22.52 29.86 -16.55
N HIS A 55 -22.04 29.43 -17.69
CA HIS A 55 -22.04 28.04 -18.13
C HIS A 55 -21.23 27.17 -17.13
N PHE A 56 -20.05 27.63 -16.68
CA PHE A 56 -19.24 26.94 -15.68
C PHE A 56 -19.94 26.85 -14.30
N ILE A 57 -20.59 27.93 -13.86
CA ILE A 57 -21.31 28.00 -12.58
C ILE A 57 -22.51 27.04 -12.57
N LEU A 58 -23.15 26.85 -13.70
CA LEU A 58 -24.31 25.95 -13.87
C LEU A 58 -23.90 24.47 -13.95
N LEU A 59 -22.61 24.17 -14.07
CA LEU A 59 -22.12 22.80 -13.96
C LEU A 59 -22.56 22.18 -12.63
N ASP A 60 -23.34 21.11 -12.73
CA ASP A 60 -24.19 20.52 -11.67
C ASP A 60 -23.54 20.51 -10.28
N GLN A 61 -24.31 20.96 -9.29
CA GLN A 61 -23.93 21.09 -7.90
C GLN A 61 -23.72 19.75 -7.17
N HIS A 62 -24.11 18.62 -7.78
CA HIS A 62 -24.15 17.30 -7.13
C HIS A 62 -22.96 16.38 -7.43
N ASN A 63 -21.75 16.92 -7.65
CA ASN A 63 -20.54 16.12 -7.95
C ASN A 63 -20.65 15.22 -9.21
N LYS A 64 -21.59 15.48 -10.12
CA LYS A 64 -21.67 14.79 -11.40
C LYS A 64 -20.62 15.34 -12.37
N MET A 65 -20.05 14.47 -13.18
CA MET A 65 -19.13 14.89 -14.24
C MET A 65 -19.93 15.50 -15.41
N PRO A 66 -19.34 16.45 -16.15
CA PRO A 66 -20.01 17.09 -17.27
C PRO A 66 -20.47 16.07 -18.32
N LEU A 67 -21.60 16.36 -18.96
CA LEU A 67 -22.10 15.60 -20.11
C LEU A 67 -21.37 16.01 -21.40
N LYS A 68 -21.47 15.19 -22.44
CA LYS A 68 -20.86 15.50 -23.74
C LYS A 68 -21.34 16.85 -24.35
N SER A 69 -22.62 17.20 -24.16
CA SER A 69 -23.18 18.49 -24.59
C SER A 69 -22.48 19.67 -23.90
N TRP A 70 -22.16 19.55 -22.60
CA TRP A 70 -21.45 20.60 -21.89
C TRP A 70 -20.07 20.91 -22.50
N TYR A 71 -19.34 19.89 -22.92
CA TYR A 71 -18.04 20.07 -23.59
C TYR A 71 -18.21 20.72 -24.99
N ALA A 72 -19.25 20.36 -25.73
CA ALA A 72 -19.53 20.96 -27.02
C ALA A 72 -19.84 22.46 -26.88
N GLU A 73 -20.74 22.83 -25.96
CA GLU A 73 -21.07 24.22 -25.65
C GLU A 73 -19.85 25.00 -25.13
N THR A 74 -19.03 24.37 -24.25
CA THR A 74 -17.78 25.00 -23.76
C THR A 74 -16.83 25.31 -24.91
N LYS A 75 -16.74 24.43 -25.92
CA LYS A 75 -15.90 24.65 -27.10
C LYS A 75 -16.39 25.85 -27.91
N GLU A 76 -17.67 25.98 -28.10
CA GLU A 76 -18.25 27.14 -28.81
C GLU A 76 -17.90 28.48 -28.10
N TYR A 77 -17.91 28.51 -26.77
CA TYR A 77 -17.47 29.70 -26.02
C TYR A 77 -15.96 29.94 -26.16
N ILE A 78 -15.13 28.90 -26.13
CA ILE A 78 -13.67 29.01 -26.30
C ILE A 78 -13.37 29.59 -27.72
N ASP A 79 -14.07 29.09 -28.74
CA ASP A 79 -13.90 29.52 -30.12
C ASP A 79 -14.30 31.04 -30.31
N LYS A 80 -15.32 31.51 -29.58
CA LYS A 80 -15.73 32.97 -29.59
C LYS A 80 -14.72 33.84 -28.86
N ILE A 81 -14.19 33.39 -27.71
CA ILE A 81 -13.25 34.13 -26.85
C ILE A 81 -11.86 34.16 -27.49
N GLY A 82 -11.50 33.15 -28.24
CA GLY A 82 -10.16 32.86 -28.73
C GLY A 82 -9.36 31.99 -27.76
N GLU A 83 -8.74 30.95 -28.27
CA GLU A 83 -8.09 29.91 -27.51
C GLU A 83 -6.95 30.47 -26.61
N GLU A 84 -6.09 31.33 -27.16
CA GLU A 84 -4.96 31.89 -26.37
C GLU A 84 -5.45 32.80 -25.23
N ASN A 85 -6.49 33.62 -25.48
CA ASN A 85 -7.09 34.47 -24.45
C ASN A 85 -7.75 33.61 -23.37
N PHE A 86 -8.42 32.51 -23.77
CA PHE A 86 -8.99 31.54 -22.85
C PHE A 86 -7.90 30.91 -21.95
N ILE A 87 -6.79 30.47 -22.53
CA ILE A 87 -5.68 29.84 -21.79
C ILE A 87 -5.03 30.85 -20.86
N GLN A 88 -4.81 32.09 -21.28
CA GLN A 88 -4.17 33.13 -20.47
C GLN A 88 -5.00 33.47 -19.23
N ILE A 89 -6.29 33.75 -19.40
CA ILE A 89 -7.18 34.11 -18.27
C ILE A 89 -7.43 32.89 -17.38
N GLY A 90 -7.69 31.72 -17.97
CA GLY A 90 -7.91 30.49 -17.24
C GLY A 90 -6.70 30.05 -16.42
N SER A 91 -5.50 30.15 -16.98
CA SER A 91 -4.25 29.86 -16.27
C SER A 91 -4.04 30.76 -15.07
N LYS A 92 -4.33 32.05 -15.23
CA LYS A 92 -4.25 33.01 -14.13
C LYS A 92 -5.27 32.70 -13.03
N TRP A 93 -6.51 32.38 -13.41
CA TRP A 93 -7.56 31.98 -12.48
C TRP A 93 -7.21 30.75 -11.67
N ILE A 94 -6.74 29.70 -12.32
CA ILE A 94 -6.32 28.46 -11.69
C ILE A 94 -5.15 28.72 -10.72
N SER A 95 -4.17 29.54 -11.13
CA SER A 95 -3.00 29.89 -10.31
C SER A 95 -3.42 30.65 -9.05
N ASP A 96 -4.30 31.65 -9.16
CA ASP A 96 -4.81 32.41 -8.02
C ASP A 96 -5.55 31.50 -7.01
N CYS A 97 -6.32 30.56 -7.53
CA CYS A 97 -6.98 29.54 -6.68
C CYS A 97 -6.00 28.63 -5.96
N ILE A 98 -4.91 28.21 -6.60
CA ILE A 98 -3.85 27.40 -6.00
C ILE A 98 -3.13 28.17 -4.90
N GLU A 99 -2.79 29.44 -5.14
CA GLU A 99 -2.12 30.28 -4.14
C GLU A 99 -3.01 30.50 -2.91
N LYS A 100 -4.29 30.79 -3.12
CA LYS A 100 -5.24 30.94 -2.02
C LYS A 100 -5.41 29.67 -1.21
N SER A 101 -5.44 28.51 -1.89
CA SER A 101 -5.48 27.21 -1.21
C SER A 101 -4.23 26.97 -0.36
N LYS A 102 -3.03 27.31 -0.86
CA LYS A 102 -1.78 27.19 -0.11
C LYS A 102 -1.72 28.16 1.07
N GLU A 103 -2.18 29.40 0.89
CA GLU A 103 -2.28 30.40 1.95
C GLU A 103 -3.16 29.87 3.10
N ASN A 104 -4.35 29.37 2.77
CA ASN A 104 -5.25 28.79 3.75
C ASN A 104 -4.63 27.57 4.46
N GLN A 105 -3.91 26.72 3.73
CA GLN A 105 -3.23 25.59 4.33
C GLN A 105 -2.09 26.03 5.28
N ARG A 106 -1.32 27.06 4.93
CA ARG A 106 -0.29 27.61 5.83
C ARG A 106 -0.91 28.26 7.08
N ARG A 107 -2.01 29.01 6.90
CA ARG A 107 -2.69 29.71 7.98
C ARG A 107 -3.30 28.78 9.00
N TYR A 108 -3.95 27.68 8.54
CA TYR A 108 -4.71 26.79 9.39
C TYR A 108 -4.06 25.43 9.64
N GLY A 109 -3.12 25.01 8.79
CA GLY A 109 -2.50 23.67 8.85
C GLY A 109 -1.40 23.52 9.91
N ASN A 110 -0.79 24.62 10.36
CA ASN A 110 0.31 24.62 11.35
C ASN A 110 -0.16 24.92 12.78
N ILE A 111 -1.45 25.19 12.95
CA ILE A 111 -2.03 25.51 14.25
C ILE A 111 -2.65 24.20 14.78
N GLY A 112 -2.41 23.87 16.06
CA GLY A 112 -3.06 22.71 16.69
C GLY A 112 -4.59 22.80 16.58
N ALA A 113 -5.29 21.68 16.53
CA ALA A 113 -6.72 21.60 16.22
C ALA A 113 -7.62 22.57 17.02
N VAL A 114 -7.27 22.83 18.28
CA VAL A 114 -8.00 23.77 19.15
C VAL A 114 -7.75 25.23 18.74
N ALA A 115 -6.48 25.61 18.51
CA ALA A 115 -6.12 26.98 18.14
C ALA A 115 -6.57 27.31 16.70
N ALA A 116 -6.53 26.33 15.78
CA ALA A 116 -7.11 26.47 14.45
C ALA A 116 -8.61 26.76 14.51
N ASN A 117 -9.32 26.08 15.41
CA ASN A 117 -10.75 26.26 15.63
C ASN A 117 -11.08 27.65 16.15
N GLU A 118 -10.31 28.16 17.12
CA GLU A 118 -10.47 29.50 17.68
C GLU A 118 -10.16 30.61 16.65
N GLN A 119 -9.10 30.42 15.87
CA GLN A 119 -8.72 31.37 14.84
C GLN A 119 -9.76 31.44 13.71
N ILE A 120 -10.37 30.33 13.36
CA ILE A 120 -11.39 30.26 12.33
C ILE A 120 -12.71 30.84 12.82
N GLN A 121 -13.07 30.61 14.08
CA GLN A 121 -14.21 31.29 14.70
C GLN A 121 -14.02 32.82 14.63
N LYS A 122 -12.82 33.31 14.92
CA LYS A 122 -12.46 34.73 14.82
C LYS A 122 -12.54 35.26 13.39
N ASP A 123 -11.96 34.54 12.43
CA ASP A 123 -11.89 34.94 11.02
C ASP A 123 -13.26 34.89 10.33
N LEU A 124 -14.15 34.01 10.77
CA LEU A 124 -15.53 33.92 10.31
C LEU A 124 -16.51 34.86 11.07
N GLY A 125 -16.00 35.66 12.02
CA GLY A 125 -16.82 36.58 12.81
C GLY A 125 -17.76 35.87 13.81
N PHE A 126 -17.44 34.60 14.17
CA PHE A 126 -18.17 33.90 15.20
C PHE A 126 -17.78 34.45 16.59
N ASN A 127 -18.69 35.21 17.19
CA ASN A 127 -18.63 35.49 18.62
C ASN A 127 -19.38 34.38 19.36
N ASP A 128 -18.90 34.00 20.55
CA ASP A 128 -19.48 32.94 21.41
C ASP A 128 -20.99 33.14 21.73
N LYS A 129 -21.57 34.29 21.34
CA LYS A 129 -22.94 34.66 21.61
C LYS A 129 -23.91 34.61 20.41
N LYS A 130 -23.43 34.41 19.18
CA LYS A 130 -24.31 34.33 18.00
C LYS A 130 -23.87 33.25 17.03
N ILE A 131 -24.48 32.06 17.17
CA ILE A 131 -24.37 31.01 16.17
C ILE A 131 -25.22 31.41 14.95
N PRO A 132 -24.67 31.44 13.71
CA PRO A 132 -25.47 31.76 12.55
C PRO A 132 -26.67 30.85 12.36
N GLU A 133 -27.80 31.42 11.98
CA GLU A 133 -29.08 30.70 11.82
C GLU A 133 -28.95 29.51 10.84
N TRP A 134 -28.07 29.59 9.80
CA TRP A 134 -27.88 28.50 8.89
C TRP A 134 -27.17 27.30 9.55
N VAL A 135 -26.29 27.53 10.55
CA VAL A 135 -25.66 26.46 11.33
C VAL A 135 -26.70 25.75 12.16
N LYS A 136 -27.59 26.52 12.80
CA LYS A 136 -28.75 25.99 13.56
C LYS A 136 -29.69 25.21 12.65
N LYS A 137 -29.96 25.70 11.45
CA LYS A 137 -30.86 25.08 10.47
C LYS A 137 -30.34 23.77 9.92
N VAL A 138 -29.01 23.64 9.77
CA VAL A 138 -28.36 22.44 9.23
C VAL A 138 -28.08 21.39 10.28
N TYR A 139 -27.79 21.84 11.52
CA TYR A 139 -27.30 20.96 12.59
C TYR A 139 -28.23 20.88 13.84
N GLY A 140 -29.28 21.70 13.93
CA GLY A 140 -30.22 21.73 15.06
C GLY A 140 -29.72 22.52 16.29
N ASP A 141 -30.63 22.85 17.21
CA ASP A 141 -30.34 23.66 18.40
C ASP A 141 -29.50 22.91 19.47
N ASP A 142 -29.47 21.59 19.46
CA ASP A 142 -28.72 20.75 20.43
C ASP A 142 -27.20 20.71 20.23
N ILE A 143 -26.66 21.41 19.23
CA ILE A 143 -25.24 21.47 18.91
C ILE A 143 -24.44 22.28 19.93
N ILE A 144 -25.10 23.03 20.82
CA ILE A 144 -24.52 24.03 21.74
C ILE A 144 -23.85 23.39 22.96
N LYS A 145 -23.96 22.09 23.20
CA LYS A 145 -23.30 21.40 24.31
C LYS A 145 -21.83 21.04 23.94
N GLU A 146 -21.00 21.91 24.40
CA GLU A 146 -19.56 22.01 24.62
C GLU A 146 -18.54 21.11 23.88
N GLY A 147 -18.69 19.89 23.61
CA GLY A 147 -17.65 19.05 22.99
C GLY A 147 -17.84 18.79 21.49
N PHE A 148 -19.08 18.79 21.09
CA PHE A 148 -19.50 18.38 19.75
C PHE A 148 -19.31 19.49 18.71
N PHE A 149 -19.39 20.74 19.11
CA PHE A 149 -19.15 21.89 18.25
C PHE A 149 -17.69 21.97 17.82
N LYS A 150 -16.74 21.80 18.75
CA LYS A 150 -15.28 21.79 18.45
C LYS A 150 -14.92 20.69 17.45
N MET A 151 -15.47 19.50 17.59
CA MET A 151 -15.14 18.37 16.73
C MET A 151 -15.78 18.49 15.34
N LYS A 152 -17.00 19.02 15.24
CA LYS A 152 -17.68 19.26 13.95
C LYS A 152 -17.17 20.48 13.22
N THR A 153 -16.75 21.52 13.91
CA THR A 153 -16.11 22.68 13.28
C THR A 153 -14.77 22.26 12.64
N TYR A 154 -14.00 21.40 13.29
CA TYR A 154 -12.79 20.82 12.69
C TYR A 154 -13.09 19.95 11.46
N ALA A 155 -14.13 19.12 11.50
CA ALA A 155 -14.60 18.35 10.35
C ALA A 155 -15.13 19.27 9.23
N TYR A 156 -15.82 20.34 9.58
CA TYR A 156 -16.32 21.35 8.65
C TYR A 156 -15.20 22.16 8.00
N LEU A 157 -14.08 22.38 8.70
CA LEU A 157 -12.93 23.11 8.18
C LEU A 157 -11.98 22.26 7.34
N ASN A 158 -11.88 20.96 7.64
CA ASN A 158 -11.36 20.01 6.65
C ASN A 158 -12.24 20.00 5.39
N ASN A 159 -13.54 20.31 5.51
CA ASN A 159 -14.45 20.56 4.40
C ASN A 159 -14.42 22.01 3.90
N PHE A 160 -13.82 22.98 4.61
CA PHE A 160 -13.70 24.36 4.12
C PHE A 160 -12.82 24.47 2.88
N GLN A 161 -11.80 23.64 2.77
CA GLN A 161 -11.10 23.47 1.50
C GLN A 161 -12.06 22.98 0.40
N ASN A 162 -13.00 22.09 0.72
CA ASN A 162 -14.06 21.66 -0.19
C ASN A 162 -15.10 22.77 -0.43
N TYR A 163 -15.35 23.63 0.56
CA TYR A 163 -16.31 24.73 0.44
C TYR A 163 -15.80 25.83 -0.51
N PHE A 164 -14.50 26.06 -0.57
CA PHE A 164 -13.91 26.94 -1.60
C PHE A 164 -14.31 26.49 -3.01
N TYR A 165 -14.27 25.17 -3.29
CA TYR A 165 -14.73 24.60 -4.56
C TYR A 165 -16.24 24.68 -4.78
N GLN A 166 -17.04 24.94 -3.76
CA GLN A 166 -18.49 25.18 -3.87
C GLN A 166 -18.84 26.66 -4.05
N SER A 167 -17.90 27.59 -3.82
CA SER A 167 -18.05 29.01 -4.12
C SER A 167 -18.20 29.24 -5.63
N LEU A 168 -18.68 30.41 -6.03
CA LEU A 168 -18.76 30.79 -7.46
C LEU A 168 -17.39 30.69 -8.15
N GLY A 169 -16.34 31.20 -7.49
CA GLY A 169 -14.97 31.10 -8.01
C GLY A 169 -14.45 29.66 -8.13
N GLY A 170 -14.83 28.79 -7.19
CA GLY A 170 -14.51 27.38 -7.23
C GLY A 170 -15.26 26.62 -8.32
N ARG A 171 -16.49 27.00 -8.65
CA ARG A 171 -17.24 26.43 -9.79
C ARG A 171 -16.62 26.85 -11.13
N ILE A 172 -16.19 28.10 -11.25
CA ILE A 172 -15.44 28.56 -12.42
C ILE A 172 -14.11 27.82 -12.54
N LEU A 173 -13.36 27.63 -11.45
CA LEU A 173 -12.17 26.78 -11.42
C LEU A 173 -12.46 25.36 -11.92
N ARG A 174 -13.56 24.77 -11.48
CA ARG A 174 -13.99 23.45 -11.93
C ARG A 174 -14.25 23.43 -13.44
N GLY A 175 -14.90 24.47 -13.98
CA GLY A 175 -15.11 24.65 -15.42
C GLY A 175 -13.79 24.68 -16.18
N PHE A 176 -12.80 25.45 -15.72
CA PHE A 176 -11.47 25.48 -16.33
C PHE A 176 -10.74 24.13 -16.24
N ILE A 177 -10.82 23.44 -15.12
CA ILE A 177 -10.22 22.09 -14.99
C ILE A 177 -10.86 21.13 -16.00
N GLN A 178 -12.18 21.10 -16.10
CA GLN A 178 -12.89 20.20 -17.03
C GLN A 178 -12.63 20.54 -18.49
N SER A 179 -12.50 21.84 -18.84
CA SER A 179 -12.21 22.28 -20.22
C SER A 179 -10.83 21.84 -20.74
N THR A 180 -9.92 21.42 -19.86
CA THR A 180 -8.63 20.82 -20.25
C THR A 180 -8.80 19.59 -21.14
N ILE A 181 -9.95 18.92 -21.07
CA ILE A 181 -10.27 17.78 -21.95
C ILE A 181 -10.42 18.23 -23.42
N ILE A 182 -10.85 19.49 -23.65
CA ILE A 182 -11.10 20.03 -24.97
C ILE A 182 -9.79 20.51 -25.61
N ASN A 183 -9.07 21.39 -24.92
CA ASN A 183 -7.89 22.05 -25.46
C ASN A 183 -6.59 21.27 -25.30
N GLN A 184 -6.48 20.44 -24.27
CA GLN A 184 -5.29 19.64 -23.95
C GLN A 184 -3.97 20.44 -23.91
N ASP A 185 -4.05 21.76 -23.64
CA ASP A 185 -2.88 22.63 -23.59
C ASP A 185 -1.95 22.23 -22.44
N PRO A 186 -0.64 22.08 -22.69
CA PRO A 186 0.33 21.70 -21.66
C PRO A 186 0.32 22.62 -20.44
N ARG A 187 0.07 23.92 -20.62
CA ARG A 187 0.00 24.92 -19.55
C ARG A 187 -1.17 24.61 -18.59
N PHE A 188 -2.33 24.25 -19.15
CA PHE A 188 -3.49 23.84 -18.35
C PHE A 188 -3.26 22.50 -17.66
N ILE A 189 -2.72 21.52 -18.37
CA ILE A 189 -2.40 20.20 -17.81
C ILE A 189 -1.48 20.34 -16.60
N GLU A 190 -0.41 21.19 -16.69
CA GLU A 190 0.50 21.45 -15.58
C GLU A 190 -0.21 22.07 -14.37
N LEU A 191 -1.14 23.00 -14.61
CA LEU A 191 -1.92 23.62 -13.54
C LEU A 191 -2.90 22.64 -12.90
N VAL A 192 -3.54 21.77 -13.69
CA VAL A 192 -4.38 20.67 -13.17
C VAL A 192 -3.55 19.73 -12.29
N ASP A 193 -2.29 19.42 -12.67
CA ASP A 193 -1.36 18.67 -11.85
C ASP A 193 -1.10 19.35 -10.50
N LYS A 194 -0.85 20.67 -10.52
CA LYS A 194 -0.67 21.46 -9.28
C LYS A 194 -1.92 21.46 -8.41
N VAL A 195 -3.11 21.59 -8.99
CA VAL A 195 -4.40 21.49 -8.25
C VAL A 195 -4.55 20.11 -7.62
N ALA A 196 -4.36 19.05 -8.40
CA ALA A 196 -4.48 17.67 -7.94
C ALA A 196 -3.55 17.36 -6.75
N LEU A 197 -2.29 17.84 -6.83
CA LEU A 197 -1.26 17.58 -5.84
C LEU A 197 -1.34 18.50 -4.61
N THR A 198 -1.96 19.68 -4.73
CA THR A 198 -2.22 20.56 -3.59
C THR A 198 -3.23 19.94 -2.63
N ASN A 199 -4.25 19.24 -3.15
CA ASN A 199 -5.23 18.53 -2.33
C ASN A 199 -5.54 17.13 -2.89
N PRO A 200 -4.62 16.15 -2.73
CA PRO A 200 -4.77 14.82 -3.33
C PRO A 200 -6.03 14.08 -2.87
N ASN A 201 -6.57 14.42 -1.69
CA ASN A 201 -7.72 13.72 -1.12
C ASN A 201 -9.08 14.21 -1.66
N THR A 202 -9.10 15.28 -2.47
CA THR A 202 -10.33 15.86 -3.06
C THR A 202 -10.27 15.99 -4.57
N SER A 203 -9.27 15.40 -5.22
CA SER A 203 -8.93 15.57 -6.64
C SER A 203 -9.90 14.83 -7.60
N GLN A 204 -11.23 15.02 -7.47
CA GLN A 204 -12.21 14.33 -8.32
C GLN A 204 -12.19 14.81 -9.77
N ASP A 205 -12.19 16.12 -9.99
CA ASP A 205 -12.17 16.72 -11.32
C ASP A 205 -10.85 16.47 -12.06
N PRO A 206 -9.66 16.64 -11.45
CA PRO A 206 -8.40 16.21 -12.05
C PRO A 206 -8.38 14.74 -12.47
N ILE A 207 -8.87 13.81 -11.63
CA ILE A 207 -8.93 12.38 -11.94
C ILE A 207 -9.82 12.13 -13.16
N HIS A 208 -10.95 12.84 -13.27
CA HIS A 208 -11.82 12.74 -14.45
C HIS A 208 -11.10 13.24 -15.70
N VAL A 209 -10.47 14.42 -15.64
CA VAL A 209 -9.67 14.95 -16.75
C VAL A 209 -8.62 13.94 -17.19
N TYR A 210 -7.80 13.44 -16.27
CA TYR A 210 -6.79 12.42 -16.59
C TYR A 210 -7.39 11.18 -17.25
N SER A 211 -8.59 10.73 -16.85
CA SER A 211 -9.24 9.58 -17.46
C SER A 211 -9.67 9.81 -18.93
N GLN A 212 -9.67 11.05 -19.39
CA GLN A 212 -10.04 11.44 -20.75
C GLN A 212 -8.85 11.78 -21.66
N LEU A 213 -7.70 12.11 -21.07
CA LEU A 213 -6.46 12.39 -21.81
C LEU A 213 -5.87 11.11 -22.45
N PRO A 214 -4.96 11.25 -23.45
CA PRO A 214 -4.16 10.15 -23.98
C PRO A 214 -3.41 9.38 -22.88
N GLU A 215 -3.10 8.10 -23.11
CA GLU A 215 -2.49 7.21 -22.14
C GLU A 215 -1.18 7.77 -21.56
N GLU A 216 -0.32 8.29 -22.43
CA GLU A 216 1.01 8.82 -22.09
C GLU A 216 0.93 10.01 -21.12
N LEU A 217 -0.13 10.80 -21.20
CA LEU A 217 -0.39 11.93 -20.32
C LEU A 217 -1.15 11.52 -19.05
N SER A 218 -2.06 10.56 -19.18
CA SER A 218 -2.96 10.12 -18.10
C SER A 218 -2.27 9.33 -17.00
N ILE A 219 -1.54 8.29 -17.40
CA ILE A 219 -1.13 7.26 -16.48
C ILE A 219 -0.02 7.71 -15.52
N PRO A 220 1.01 8.45 -15.94
CA PRO A 220 1.99 9.01 -15.00
C PRO A 220 1.33 9.89 -13.92
N ARG A 221 0.32 10.68 -14.32
CA ARG A 221 -0.41 11.58 -13.43
C ARG A 221 -1.28 10.83 -12.42
N LEU A 222 -2.04 9.85 -12.89
CA LEU A 222 -2.87 8.99 -12.04
C LEU A 222 -2.03 8.21 -11.06
N THR A 223 -0.87 7.70 -11.49
CA THR A 223 0.07 6.95 -10.64
C THR A 223 0.69 7.85 -9.57
N ASN A 224 1.16 9.04 -9.95
CA ASN A 224 1.71 10.03 -9.00
C ASN A 224 0.64 10.45 -7.96
N LEU A 225 -0.57 10.72 -8.41
CA LEU A 225 -1.68 11.11 -7.52
C LEU A 225 -2.06 9.96 -6.58
N LYS A 226 -2.09 8.72 -7.07
CA LYS A 226 -2.35 7.51 -6.27
C LYS A 226 -1.33 7.35 -5.13
N GLY A 227 -0.05 7.61 -5.40
CA GLY A 227 1.02 7.56 -4.40
C GLY A 227 0.87 8.61 -3.27
N LYS A 228 0.19 9.73 -3.54
CA LYS A 228 0.01 10.84 -2.58
C LYS A 228 -1.36 10.83 -1.89
N ALA A 229 -2.37 10.25 -2.49
CA ALA A 229 -3.73 10.19 -1.96
C ALA A 229 -3.81 9.20 -0.78
N LYS A 230 -4.43 9.64 0.33
CA LYS A 230 -4.71 8.81 1.52
C LYS A 230 -6.19 8.42 1.62
N ASN A 231 -7.05 9.14 0.93
CA ASN A 231 -8.50 8.89 0.94
C ASN A 231 -8.84 7.68 0.07
N LYS A 232 -9.43 6.65 0.69
CA LYS A 232 -9.79 5.39 0.01
C LYS A 232 -10.76 5.58 -1.17
N ASN A 233 -11.68 6.55 -1.08
CA ASN A 233 -12.62 6.84 -2.17
C ASN A 233 -11.92 7.46 -3.37
N ILE A 234 -10.93 8.32 -3.13
CA ILE A 234 -10.10 8.90 -4.20
C ILE A 234 -9.25 7.81 -4.86
N ILE A 235 -8.60 6.95 -4.08
CA ILE A 235 -7.84 5.80 -4.61
C ILE A 235 -8.74 4.90 -5.47
N LYS A 236 -9.99 4.64 -5.03
CA LYS A 236 -10.97 3.88 -5.82
C LYS A 236 -11.32 4.58 -7.14
N ARG A 237 -11.46 5.91 -7.14
CA ARG A 237 -11.70 6.72 -8.36
C ARG A 237 -10.49 6.69 -9.30
N ILE A 238 -9.27 6.81 -8.77
CA ILE A 238 -8.04 6.69 -9.57
C ILE A 238 -7.97 5.32 -10.24
N ASN A 239 -8.20 4.23 -9.50
CA ASN A 239 -8.21 2.89 -10.07
C ASN A 239 -9.26 2.72 -11.18
N LYS A 240 -10.44 3.33 -11.01
CA LYS A 240 -11.48 3.36 -12.06
C LYS A 240 -11.02 4.16 -13.29
N ALA A 241 -10.34 5.30 -13.09
CA ALA A 241 -9.79 6.11 -14.17
C ALA A 241 -8.75 5.34 -14.97
N VAL A 242 -7.82 4.64 -14.31
CA VAL A 242 -6.84 3.75 -14.95
C VAL A 242 -7.53 2.67 -15.81
N THR A 243 -8.61 2.06 -15.29
CA THR A 243 -9.40 1.09 -16.06
C THR A 243 -10.07 1.72 -17.30
N ILE A 244 -10.52 2.98 -17.21
CA ILE A 244 -11.11 3.69 -18.36
C ILE A 244 -10.05 3.94 -19.42
N VAL A 245 -8.87 4.41 -19.04
CA VAL A 245 -7.74 4.63 -19.97
C VAL A 245 -7.36 3.32 -20.64
N GLY A 246 -7.25 2.22 -19.88
CA GLY A 246 -6.93 0.90 -20.40
C GLY A 246 -7.91 0.42 -21.47
N LYS A 247 -9.21 0.56 -21.19
CA LYS A 247 -10.24 0.19 -22.16
C LYS A 247 -10.13 0.98 -23.47
N LYS A 248 -9.77 2.27 -23.39
CA LYS A 248 -9.56 3.11 -24.57
C LYS A 248 -8.34 2.69 -25.40
N SER A 249 -7.29 2.22 -24.72
CA SER A 249 -6.03 1.77 -25.32
C SER A 249 -6.01 0.29 -25.70
N GLY A 250 -7.11 -0.46 -25.46
CA GLY A 250 -7.16 -1.91 -25.66
C GLY A 250 -6.26 -2.70 -24.71
N LYS A 251 -5.82 -2.08 -23.61
CA LYS A 251 -4.92 -2.68 -22.63
C LYS A 251 -5.64 -3.00 -21.31
N THR A 252 -5.18 -4.04 -20.64
CA THR A 252 -5.60 -4.33 -19.26
C THR A 252 -5.03 -3.28 -18.28
N LYS A 253 -5.63 -3.18 -17.11
CA LYS A 253 -5.11 -2.30 -16.05
C LYS A 253 -3.67 -2.66 -15.67
N ALA A 254 -3.35 -3.96 -15.62
CA ALA A 254 -2.01 -4.45 -15.32
C ALA A 254 -0.98 -3.97 -16.36
N GLU A 255 -1.29 -4.09 -17.64
CA GLU A 255 -0.41 -3.62 -18.74
C GLU A 255 -0.14 -2.13 -18.67
N ILE A 256 -1.15 -1.36 -18.29
CA ILE A 256 -0.98 0.08 -18.11
C ILE A 256 -0.11 0.40 -16.91
N GLU A 257 -0.37 -0.22 -15.75
CA GLU A 257 0.47 -0.02 -14.56
C GLU A 257 1.92 -0.44 -14.79
N GLU A 258 2.16 -1.40 -15.67
CA GLU A 258 3.50 -1.86 -16.07
C GLU A 258 4.23 -0.89 -17.00
N SER A 259 3.50 -0.24 -17.93
CA SER A 259 4.12 0.63 -18.95
C SER A 259 4.70 1.94 -18.40
N VAL A 260 4.40 2.31 -17.17
CA VAL A 260 4.74 3.63 -16.58
C VAL A 260 5.49 3.50 -15.26
N ILE A 261 6.20 2.40 -15.06
CA ILE A 261 7.01 2.23 -13.86
C ILE A 261 8.26 3.10 -13.98
N PRO A 262 8.42 4.12 -13.12
CA PRO A 262 9.62 4.94 -13.14
C PRO A 262 10.83 4.11 -12.68
N ASP A 263 11.96 4.29 -13.33
CA ASP A 263 13.23 3.69 -12.91
C ASP A 263 13.87 4.42 -11.72
N HIS A 264 13.36 5.61 -11.39
CA HIS A 264 13.83 6.47 -10.29
C HIS A 264 15.31 6.85 -10.40
N ASP A 265 15.83 7.02 -11.60
CA ASP A 265 17.25 7.31 -11.86
C ASP A 265 18.20 6.20 -11.35
N ILE A 266 17.71 4.97 -11.21
CA ILE A 266 18.53 3.81 -10.83
C ILE A 266 19.30 3.34 -12.05
N ASN A 267 20.62 3.22 -11.92
CA ASN A 267 21.49 2.73 -12.98
C ASN A 267 21.46 1.19 -13.13
N SER A 268 22.18 0.67 -14.14
CA SER A 268 22.31 -0.77 -14.40
C SER A 268 22.84 -1.59 -13.22
N ASP A 269 23.63 -0.95 -12.34
CA ASP A 269 24.25 -1.57 -11.16
C ASP A 269 23.34 -1.53 -9.93
N SER A 270 22.07 -1.20 -10.12
CA SER A 270 21.06 -1.07 -9.06
C SER A 270 21.39 0.02 -8.03
N MET A 271 21.97 1.14 -8.48
CA MET A 271 22.36 2.26 -7.63
C MET A 271 21.68 3.56 -8.08
N LEU A 272 21.23 4.36 -7.11
CA LEU A 272 20.98 5.79 -7.28
C LEU A 272 22.26 6.52 -6.88
N VAL A 273 22.84 7.28 -7.80
CA VAL A 273 23.97 8.18 -7.54
C VAL A 273 23.44 9.63 -7.58
N PHE A 274 23.64 10.36 -6.50
CA PHE A 274 23.19 11.74 -6.35
C PHE A 274 24.40 12.59 -5.92
N SER A 275 25.01 13.30 -6.86
CA SER A 275 26.22 14.08 -6.62
C SER A 275 25.89 15.44 -6.00
N ILE A 276 26.62 15.80 -4.95
CA ILE A 276 26.60 17.11 -4.31
C ILE A 276 28.03 17.60 -4.27
N GLU A 277 28.37 18.57 -5.13
CA GLU A 277 29.75 18.98 -5.41
C GLU A 277 30.65 17.76 -5.77
N ASP A 278 31.71 17.53 -5.00
CA ASP A 278 32.69 16.44 -5.14
C ASP A 278 32.30 15.16 -4.38
N ILE A 279 31.11 15.11 -3.81
CA ILE A 279 30.64 13.98 -2.97
C ILE A 279 29.46 13.27 -3.63
N ASP A 280 29.62 12.01 -3.90
CA ASP A 280 28.54 11.13 -4.35
C ASP A 280 27.79 10.54 -3.15
N CYS A 281 26.49 10.85 -3.08
CA CYS A 281 25.52 10.21 -2.20
C CYS A 281 24.96 9.00 -2.93
N VAL A 282 25.36 7.81 -2.53
CA VAL A 282 24.98 6.57 -3.23
C VAL A 282 24.01 5.76 -2.39
N TYR A 283 22.92 5.35 -3.02
CA TYR A 283 22.00 4.36 -2.48
C TYR A 283 22.04 3.13 -3.38
N ARG A 284 22.55 2.01 -2.87
CA ARG A 284 22.70 0.74 -3.56
C ARG A 284 21.70 -0.28 -3.07
N ILE A 285 21.05 -0.97 -4.00
CA ILE A 285 20.07 -2.02 -3.73
C ILE A 285 20.70 -3.37 -4.12
N ILE A 286 21.08 -4.17 -3.12
CA ILE A 286 21.59 -5.52 -3.32
C ILE A 286 20.42 -6.47 -3.56
N ASN A 287 19.40 -6.39 -2.69
CA ASN A 287 18.11 -7.09 -2.81
C ASN A 287 17.05 -6.33 -1.99
N THR A 288 15.84 -6.86 -1.89
CA THR A 288 14.73 -6.19 -1.17
C THR A 288 14.98 -6.02 0.34
N LYS A 289 15.79 -6.89 0.94
CA LYS A 289 16.15 -6.86 2.36
C LYS A 289 17.42 -6.04 2.62
N GLU A 290 18.41 -6.20 1.74
CA GLU A 290 19.74 -5.65 1.92
C GLU A 290 19.94 -4.46 1.01
N GLN A 291 20.07 -3.28 1.63
CA GLN A 291 20.24 -2.00 0.96
C GLN A 291 21.24 -1.19 1.76
N GLU A 292 22.10 -0.47 1.08
CA GLU A 292 23.12 0.34 1.72
C GLU A 292 23.09 1.79 1.22
N THR A 293 23.42 2.71 2.10
CA THR A 293 23.66 4.11 1.75
C THR A 293 25.06 4.47 2.21
N TYR A 294 25.83 5.06 1.31
CA TYR A 294 27.16 5.54 1.61
C TYR A 294 27.45 6.85 0.87
N TYR A 295 28.48 7.53 1.31
CA TYR A 295 28.95 8.79 0.77
C TYR A 295 30.41 8.61 0.38
N GLN A 296 30.79 9.08 -0.80
CA GLN A 296 32.12 8.90 -1.35
C GLN A 296 32.58 10.17 -2.04
N VAL A 297 33.71 10.72 -1.62
CA VAL A 297 34.46 11.71 -2.41
C VAL A 297 35.22 10.95 -3.50
N THR A 298 35.41 11.54 -4.66
CA THR A 298 36.17 10.94 -5.76
C THR A 298 37.50 10.42 -5.23
N ASP A 299 37.79 9.15 -5.48
CA ASP A 299 39.01 8.42 -5.07
C ASP A 299 39.23 8.23 -3.56
N GLU A 300 38.27 8.59 -2.71
CA GLU A 300 38.35 8.37 -1.28
C GLU A 300 37.58 7.15 -0.77
N LYS A 301 37.83 6.80 0.49
CA LYS A 301 37.17 5.69 1.17
C LYS A 301 35.69 5.98 1.45
N ARG A 302 34.82 5.00 1.17
CA ARG A 302 33.39 5.09 1.42
C ARG A 302 33.07 5.36 2.90
N GLN A 303 32.16 6.30 3.17
CA GLN A 303 31.70 6.66 4.50
C GLN A 303 30.21 6.31 4.66
N LYS A 304 29.82 5.76 5.82
CA LYS A 304 28.41 5.47 6.15
C LYS A 304 27.64 6.65 6.71
N SER A 305 28.34 7.60 7.33
CA SER A 305 27.78 8.83 7.85
C SER A 305 27.84 9.96 6.84
N ILE A 306 26.87 10.87 6.90
CA ILE A 306 26.84 12.06 6.03
C ILE A 306 28.08 12.92 6.33
N PRO A 307 28.92 13.23 5.33
CA PRO A 307 30.06 14.11 5.53
C PRO A 307 29.64 15.47 6.06
N LYS A 308 30.40 16.02 7.01
CA LYS A 308 30.09 17.31 7.65
C LYS A 308 29.96 18.44 6.63
N LYS A 309 30.83 18.44 5.61
CA LYS A 309 30.85 19.44 4.50
C LYS A 309 29.47 19.60 3.86
N ILE A 310 28.84 18.50 3.42
CA ILE A 310 27.53 18.55 2.76
C ILE A 310 26.37 18.68 3.76
N LYS A 311 26.54 18.19 4.99
CA LYS A 311 25.50 18.28 6.02
C LYS A 311 25.22 19.74 6.41
N ASP A 312 26.25 20.54 6.54
CA ASP A 312 26.16 21.92 7.01
C ASP A 312 25.85 22.90 5.86
N ASN A 313 26.38 22.66 4.66
CA ASN A 313 26.28 23.57 3.51
C ASN A 313 25.12 23.23 2.55
N PHE A 314 24.70 21.98 2.45
CA PHE A 314 23.70 21.48 1.46
C PHE A 314 22.56 20.69 2.09
N PRO A 315 21.85 21.24 3.10
CA PRO A 315 20.79 20.51 3.81
C PRO A 315 19.58 20.21 2.92
N THR A 316 19.33 21.03 1.90
CA THR A 316 18.21 20.86 0.95
C THR A 316 18.46 19.67 0.03
N GLU A 317 19.66 19.59 -0.55
CA GLU A 317 20.10 18.53 -1.46
C GLU A 317 20.11 17.17 -0.74
N ILE A 318 20.59 17.15 0.51
CA ILE A 318 20.52 15.93 1.36
C ILE A 318 19.07 15.52 1.62
N LYS A 319 18.19 16.48 1.85
CA LYS A 319 16.74 16.19 2.03
C LYS A 319 16.14 15.63 0.77
N ASP A 320 16.51 16.12 -0.40
CA ASP A 320 16.04 15.64 -1.69
C ASP A 320 16.58 14.23 -2.00
N PHE A 321 17.86 13.96 -1.73
CA PHE A 321 18.41 12.61 -1.80
C PHE A 321 17.65 11.62 -0.90
N LYS A 322 17.45 11.96 0.39
CA LYS A 322 16.68 11.12 1.31
C LYS A 322 15.24 10.90 0.85
N LYS A 323 14.62 11.90 0.23
CA LYS A 323 13.29 11.79 -0.35
C LYS A 323 13.26 10.83 -1.53
N LYS A 324 14.21 10.92 -2.47
CA LYS A 324 14.37 9.97 -3.58
C LYS A 324 14.56 8.54 -3.07
N VAL A 325 15.44 8.33 -2.08
CA VAL A 325 15.63 7.00 -1.45
C VAL A 325 14.34 6.45 -0.86
N LYS A 326 13.55 7.29 -0.19
CA LYS A 326 12.24 6.88 0.35
C LYS A 326 11.25 6.52 -0.74
N GLU A 327 11.22 7.25 -1.84
CA GLU A 327 10.37 6.98 -3.00
C GLU A 327 10.73 5.64 -3.65
N ILE A 328 12.02 5.36 -3.83
CA ILE A 328 12.53 4.08 -4.34
C ILE A 328 12.09 2.92 -3.43
N LYS A 329 12.29 3.03 -2.12
CA LYS A 329 11.87 1.98 -1.15
C LYS A 329 10.37 1.69 -1.22
N THR A 330 9.57 2.74 -1.32
CA THR A 330 8.12 2.63 -1.42
C THR A 330 7.71 1.98 -2.74
N SER A 331 8.33 2.38 -3.85
CA SER A 331 8.10 1.83 -5.18
C SER A 331 8.47 0.35 -5.23
N LEU A 332 9.65 -0.02 -4.75
CA LEU A 332 10.13 -1.40 -4.70
C LEU A 332 9.18 -2.30 -3.89
N SER A 333 8.73 -1.84 -2.72
CA SER A 333 7.77 -2.58 -1.88
C SER A 333 6.41 -2.74 -2.57
N SER A 334 5.93 -1.70 -3.25
CA SER A 334 4.67 -1.73 -4.01
C SER A 334 4.73 -2.71 -5.18
N HIS A 335 5.83 -2.70 -5.94
CA HIS A 335 6.01 -3.60 -7.09
C HIS A 335 6.26 -5.05 -6.66
N LYS A 336 6.95 -5.28 -5.54
CA LYS A 336 7.04 -6.61 -4.94
C LYS A 336 5.66 -7.20 -4.68
N LYS A 337 4.77 -6.43 -4.02
CA LYS A 337 3.38 -6.84 -3.77
C LYS A 337 2.62 -7.08 -5.08
N ARG A 338 2.73 -6.18 -6.05
CA ARG A 338 2.08 -6.32 -7.36
C ARG A 338 2.50 -7.60 -8.09
N ILE A 339 3.80 -7.93 -8.09
CA ILE A 339 4.29 -9.17 -8.72
C ILE A 339 3.78 -10.40 -7.96
N GLU A 340 3.73 -10.38 -6.63
CA GLU A 340 3.16 -11.49 -5.85
C GLU A 340 1.66 -11.68 -6.14
N GLU A 341 0.91 -10.60 -6.42
CA GLU A 341 -0.51 -10.66 -6.79
C GLU A 341 -0.75 -11.33 -8.17
N PHE A 342 0.27 -11.56 -9.00
CA PHE A 342 0.15 -12.28 -10.27
C PHE A 342 -0.39 -13.69 -10.11
N TYR A 343 -0.17 -14.33 -8.98
CA TYR A 343 -0.77 -15.62 -8.65
C TYR A 343 -2.30 -15.57 -8.62
N LEU A 344 -2.88 -14.46 -8.16
CA LEU A 344 -4.33 -14.30 -8.02
C LEU A 344 -5.02 -13.87 -9.32
N ILE A 345 -4.30 -13.14 -10.18
CA ILE A 345 -4.85 -12.62 -11.45
C ILE A 345 -4.44 -13.45 -12.67
N ASN A 346 -3.66 -14.51 -12.46
CA ASN A 346 -3.13 -15.37 -13.53
C ASN A 346 -2.49 -14.57 -14.67
N ARG A 347 -1.60 -13.63 -14.31
CA ARG A 347 -0.99 -12.70 -15.25
C ARG A 347 -0.04 -13.42 -16.20
N THR A 348 -0.28 -13.28 -17.50
CA THR A 348 0.63 -13.69 -18.57
C THR A 348 1.14 -12.47 -19.33
N ILE A 349 2.40 -12.49 -19.74
CA ILE A 349 3.09 -11.35 -20.36
C ILE A 349 3.80 -11.87 -21.62
N PRO A 350 3.62 -11.29 -22.82
CA PRO A 350 4.44 -11.64 -23.97
C PRO A 350 5.93 -11.43 -23.67
N PHE A 351 6.80 -12.32 -24.14
CA PHE A 351 8.22 -12.29 -23.84
C PHE A 351 8.87 -10.92 -24.12
N ALA A 352 8.59 -10.32 -25.28
CA ALA A 352 9.12 -8.99 -25.62
C ALA A 352 8.75 -7.90 -24.61
N ASN A 353 7.52 -7.97 -24.05
CA ASN A 353 7.11 -7.03 -23.00
C ASN A 353 7.77 -7.36 -21.67
N PHE A 354 7.94 -8.65 -21.35
CA PHE A 354 8.67 -9.07 -20.16
C PHE A 354 10.13 -8.60 -20.20
N GLU A 355 10.81 -8.81 -21.29
CA GLU A 355 12.19 -8.35 -21.48
C GLU A 355 12.28 -6.83 -21.30
N LYS A 356 11.44 -6.08 -22.00
CA LYS A 356 11.43 -4.61 -21.95
C LYS A 356 11.07 -4.05 -20.56
N LEU A 357 9.99 -4.54 -19.94
CA LEU A 357 9.39 -3.92 -18.75
C LEU A 357 9.93 -4.51 -17.42
N TYR A 358 10.38 -5.78 -17.43
CA TYR A 358 10.84 -6.46 -16.23
C TYR A 358 12.36 -6.60 -16.16
N LEU A 359 13.02 -6.78 -17.30
CA LEU A 359 14.48 -6.87 -17.35
C LEU A 359 15.12 -5.56 -17.81
N GLY A 360 14.45 -4.77 -18.65
CA GLY A 360 14.91 -3.45 -19.10
C GLY A 360 14.73 -2.32 -18.10
N ASN A 361 13.75 -2.40 -17.18
CA ASN A 361 13.57 -1.41 -16.12
C ASN A 361 14.46 -1.73 -14.92
N ASN A 362 15.41 -0.87 -14.58
CA ASN A 362 16.42 -1.12 -13.55
C ASN A 362 15.83 -1.33 -12.14
N LEU A 363 14.70 -0.72 -11.79
CA LEU A 363 14.03 -0.96 -10.52
C LEU A 363 13.35 -2.33 -10.48
N ILE A 364 12.57 -2.68 -11.51
CA ILE A 364 11.82 -3.94 -11.56
C ILE A 364 12.73 -5.13 -11.73
N LYS A 365 13.81 -4.99 -12.49
CA LYS A 365 14.85 -6.01 -12.67
C LYS A 365 15.38 -6.55 -11.34
N ILE A 366 15.48 -5.70 -10.30
CA ILE A 366 15.91 -6.13 -8.94
C ILE A 366 14.96 -7.20 -8.37
N LEU A 367 13.68 -7.12 -8.67
CA LEU A 367 12.67 -8.10 -8.25
C LEU A 367 12.62 -9.29 -9.20
N ALA A 368 12.57 -9.02 -10.50
CA ALA A 368 12.31 -10.03 -11.53
C ALA A 368 13.45 -11.06 -11.69
N ARG A 369 14.72 -10.61 -11.60
CA ARG A 369 15.90 -11.46 -11.80
C ARG A 369 16.03 -12.64 -10.83
N ASN A 370 15.44 -12.54 -9.65
CA ASN A 370 15.53 -13.54 -8.59
C ASN A 370 14.28 -14.40 -8.45
N LEU A 371 13.32 -14.24 -9.39
CA LEU A 371 12.10 -15.02 -9.43
C LEU A 371 12.16 -16.06 -10.55
N ILE A 372 11.52 -17.19 -10.32
CA ILE A 372 11.33 -18.24 -11.32
C ILE A 372 10.13 -17.83 -12.17
N TRP A 373 10.32 -17.82 -13.49
CA TRP A 373 9.29 -17.51 -14.46
C TRP A 373 9.01 -18.72 -15.34
N ASN A 374 7.76 -18.98 -15.65
CA ASN A 374 7.35 -20.01 -16.61
C ASN A 374 7.23 -19.35 -17.99
N PHE A 375 7.96 -19.91 -18.95
CA PHE A 375 7.95 -19.51 -20.37
C PHE A 375 7.19 -20.58 -21.14
N LYS A 376 6.06 -20.21 -21.73
CA LYS A 376 5.17 -21.13 -22.44
C LYS A 376 4.93 -20.65 -23.86
N GLY A 377 5.36 -21.43 -24.82
CA GLY A 377 5.11 -21.31 -26.25
C GLY A 377 4.37 -22.53 -26.80
N GLU A 378 4.30 -22.66 -28.10
CA GLU A 378 3.63 -23.80 -28.76
C GLU A 378 4.35 -25.12 -28.46
N ASN A 379 5.68 -25.13 -28.57
CA ASN A 379 6.52 -26.33 -28.36
C ASN A 379 7.47 -26.23 -27.17
N LEU A 380 7.34 -25.16 -26.37
CA LEU A 380 8.22 -24.88 -25.23
C LEU A 380 7.40 -24.61 -23.97
N ASN A 381 7.75 -25.30 -22.89
CA ASN A 381 7.24 -25.00 -21.57
C ASN A 381 8.34 -25.22 -20.54
N VAL A 382 9.03 -24.13 -20.18
CA VAL A 382 10.22 -24.20 -19.33
C VAL A 382 10.15 -23.16 -18.21
N ASN A 383 10.73 -23.50 -17.06
CA ASN A 383 10.83 -22.58 -15.93
C ASN A 383 12.27 -22.11 -15.80
N LEU A 384 12.47 -20.79 -15.74
CA LEU A 384 13.79 -20.17 -15.78
C LEU A 384 13.89 -19.02 -14.76
N ILE A 385 15.10 -18.75 -14.30
CA ILE A 385 15.51 -17.53 -13.60
C ILE A 385 16.43 -16.73 -14.54
N TRP A 386 16.31 -15.42 -14.55
CA TRP A 386 17.28 -14.57 -15.21
C TRP A 386 18.42 -14.25 -14.23
N SER A 387 19.63 -14.68 -14.54
CA SER A 387 20.82 -14.51 -13.70
C SER A 387 22.02 -14.13 -14.57
N GLU A 388 22.76 -13.10 -14.19
CA GLU A 388 23.99 -12.64 -14.85
C GLU A 388 23.90 -12.42 -16.37
N GLY A 389 22.71 -11.99 -16.84
CA GLY A 389 22.47 -11.74 -18.27
C GLY A 389 21.91 -12.93 -19.04
N GLU A 390 21.66 -14.07 -18.39
CA GLU A 390 21.24 -15.31 -19.00
C GLU A 390 20.00 -15.91 -18.35
N PHE A 391 19.24 -16.66 -19.13
CA PHE A 391 18.13 -17.47 -18.62
C PHE A 391 18.62 -18.85 -18.22
N VAL A 392 18.49 -19.20 -16.94
CA VAL A 392 19.03 -20.45 -16.38
C VAL A 392 17.99 -21.21 -15.56
N ASN A 393 18.16 -22.51 -15.49
CA ASN A 393 17.46 -23.39 -14.56
C ASN A 393 18.46 -24.37 -13.91
N HIS A 394 17.95 -25.37 -13.20
CA HIS A 394 18.76 -26.41 -12.57
C HIS A 394 19.39 -27.40 -13.58
N GLU A 395 19.02 -27.35 -14.87
CA GLU A 395 19.53 -28.22 -15.94
C GLU A 395 20.58 -27.50 -16.81
N GLY A 396 20.55 -26.17 -16.85
CA GLY A 396 21.51 -25.38 -17.62
C GLY A 396 20.97 -24.04 -18.09
N LYS A 397 21.55 -23.53 -19.18
CA LYS A 397 21.20 -22.25 -19.80
C LYS A 397 20.28 -22.46 -20.99
N VAL A 398 19.38 -21.48 -21.20
CA VAL A 398 18.48 -21.42 -22.35
C VAL A 398 18.70 -20.10 -23.07
N ASN A 399 18.81 -20.12 -24.40
CA ASN A 399 19.01 -18.93 -25.20
C ASN A 399 17.73 -18.05 -25.24
N ALA A 400 17.91 -16.75 -25.13
CA ALA A 400 16.79 -15.82 -25.20
C ALA A 400 16.04 -15.88 -26.55
N SER A 401 16.72 -16.23 -27.64
CA SER A 401 16.09 -16.41 -28.95
C SER A 401 15.05 -17.53 -29.00
N GLU A 402 15.19 -18.56 -28.16
CA GLU A 402 14.24 -19.67 -28.06
C GLU A 402 12.96 -19.25 -27.33
N LEU A 403 12.98 -18.12 -26.62
CA LEU A 403 11.89 -17.60 -25.81
C LEU A 403 11.03 -16.55 -26.53
N SER A 404 11.40 -16.11 -27.73
CA SER A 404 10.79 -14.98 -28.45
C SER A 404 9.27 -15.10 -28.62
N ASP A 405 8.79 -16.30 -28.92
CA ASP A 405 7.36 -16.58 -29.17
C ASP A 405 6.62 -17.10 -27.93
N THR A 406 7.19 -16.89 -26.74
CA THR A 406 6.59 -17.37 -25.51
C THR A 406 5.78 -16.29 -24.79
N THR A 407 4.86 -16.76 -23.96
CA THR A 407 4.25 -15.97 -22.88
C THR A 407 4.90 -16.32 -21.55
N VAL A 408 5.11 -15.31 -20.73
CA VAL A 408 5.78 -15.42 -19.43
C VAL A 408 4.78 -15.27 -18.31
N SER A 409 4.78 -16.18 -17.35
CA SER A 409 3.99 -16.10 -16.14
C SER A 409 4.82 -16.39 -14.90
N LEU A 410 4.37 -15.91 -13.75
CA LEU A 410 5.08 -16.17 -12.49
C LEU A 410 4.89 -17.65 -12.11
N TRP A 411 6.00 -18.38 -11.96
CA TRP A 411 5.96 -19.79 -11.58
C TRP A 411 5.43 -19.98 -10.16
N HIS A 412 4.52 -20.96 -9.99
CA HIS A 412 3.99 -21.40 -8.71
C HIS A 412 4.27 -22.89 -8.51
N PRO A 413 4.67 -23.36 -7.31
CA PRO A 413 5.02 -24.77 -7.10
C PRO A 413 3.83 -25.74 -7.21
N ILE A 414 2.58 -25.25 -7.08
CA ILE A 414 1.40 -26.11 -7.22
C ILE A 414 1.31 -26.71 -8.63
N GLY A 415 1.00 -27.98 -8.72
CA GLY A 415 0.92 -28.69 -10.01
C GLY A 415 2.25 -29.26 -10.50
N PHE A 416 3.32 -29.12 -9.71
CA PHE A 416 4.61 -29.76 -9.98
C PHE A 416 4.91 -30.87 -8.98
N GLU A 417 5.62 -31.92 -9.44
CA GLU A 417 6.06 -33.01 -8.58
C GLU A 417 7.06 -32.55 -7.53
N SER A 418 7.03 -33.20 -6.37
CA SER A 418 7.88 -32.86 -5.23
C SER A 418 9.37 -32.81 -5.57
N ASP A 419 9.86 -33.76 -6.38
CA ASP A 419 11.25 -33.80 -6.80
C ASP A 419 11.66 -32.61 -7.64
N TYR A 420 10.78 -32.13 -8.51
CA TYR A 420 11.03 -30.92 -9.32
C TYR A 420 11.09 -29.67 -8.43
N ILE A 421 10.20 -29.56 -7.45
CA ILE A 421 10.21 -28.47 -6.47
C ILE A 421 11.50 -28.49 -5.64
N LEU A 422 11.94 -29.69 -5.21
CA LEU A 422 13.19 -29.87 -4.47
C LEU A 422 14.42 -29.46 -5.28
N LYS A 423 14.47 -29.79 -6.59
CA LYS A 423 15.55 -29.34 -7.49
C LYS A 423 15.65 -27.82 -7.50
N TRP A 424 14.51 -27.11 -7.61
CA TRP A 424 14.48 -25.64 -7.54
C TRP A 424 14.92 -25.10 -6.17
N ARG A 425 14.47 -25.69 -5.07
CA ARG A 425 14.88 -25.28 -3.72
C ARG A 425 16.40 -25.44 -3.53
N ASN A 426 16.94 -26.58 -3.97
CA ASN A 426 18.38 -26.83 -3.93
C ASN A 426 19.18 -25.88 -4.82
N PHE A 427 18.68 -25.55 -6.02
CA PHE A 427 19.30 -24.59 -6.91
C PHE A 427 19.35 -23.18 -6.26
N ILE A 428 18.24 -22.72 -5.67
CA ILE A 428 18.16 -21.44 -4.94
C ILE A 428 19.14 -21.39 -3.76
N LEU A 429 19.22 -22.47 -2.96
CA LEU A 429 20.10 -22.54 -1.80
C LEU A 429 21.59 -22.67 -2.18
N LYS A 430 21.89 -23.42 -3.25
CA LYS A 430 23.27 -23.63 -3.72
C LYS A 430 23.87 -22.34 -4.30
N ASN A 431 23.09 -21.59 -5.04
CA ASN A 431 23.53 -20.35 -5.69
C ASN A 431 23.24 -19.10 -4.83
N GLU A 432 22.82 -19.26 -3.58
CA GLU A 432 22.49 -18.16 -2.65
C GLU A 432 21.56 -17.10 -3.27
N ILE A 433 20.54 -17.54 -4.06
CA ILE A 433 19.60 -16.65 -4.72
C ILE A 433 18.57 -16.17 -3.68
N TYR A 434 18.52 -14.87 -3.45
CA TYR A 434 17.55 -14.25 -2.56
C TYR A 434 16.27 -13.87 -3.30
N GLN A 435 15.18 -14.56 -3.01
CA GLN A 435 13.86 -14.28 -3.59
C GLN A 435 13.16 -13.13 -2.84
N PRO A 436 12.54 -12.17 -3.53
CA PRO A 436 11.88 -11.02 -2.90
C PRO A 436 10.69 -11.44 -2.02
N PHE A 437 10.08 -12.58 -2.31
CA PHE A 437 9.06 -13.25 -1.48
C PHE A 437 9.21 -14.78 -1.61
N LYS A 438 8.57 -15.54 -0.73
CA LYS A 438 8.56 -16.99 -0.83
C LYS A 438 7.98 -17.42 -2.18
N GLN A 439 8.79 -18.00 -3.03
CA GLN A 439 8.36 -18.59 -4.30
C GLN A 439 8.72 -20.08 -4.37
N ALA A 440 9.98 -20.46 -4.46
CA ALA A 440 10.38 -21.89 -4.45
C ALA A 440 10.00 -22.59 -3.13
N PHE A 441 10.01 -21.84 -2.05
CA PHE A 441 9.62 -22.29 -0.71
C PHE A 441 8.17 -21.91 -0.35
N ARG A 442 7.32 -21.65 -1.35
CA ARG A 442 5.92 -21.31 -1.14
C ARG A 442 5.15 -22.53 -0.66
N GLU A 443 4.35 -22.33 0.35
CA GLU A 443 3.45 -23.36 0.88
C GLU A 443 2.36 -23.66 -0.14
N ILE A 444 1.99 -24.93 -0.26
CA ILE A 444 0.95 -25.42 -1.17
C ILE A 444 -0.20 -25.97 -0.34
N TYR A 445 -1.40 -25.52 -0.64
CA TYR A 445 -2.63 -25.97 -0.02
C TYR A 445 -3.52 -26.59 -1.08
N ILE A 446 -3.61 -27.92 -1.04
CA ILE A 446 -4.53 -28.69 -1.87
C ILE A 446 -5.83 -28.94 -1.09
N ILE A 447 -6.92 -29.12 -1.81
CA ILE A 447 -8.21 -29.52 -1.25
C ILE A 447 -8.06 -30.91 -0.67
N THR A 448 -8.48 -31.09 0.57
CA THR A 448 -8.46 -32.38 1.29
C THR A 448 -9.78 -33.10 1.19
N ASP A 449 -9.82 -34.39 1.53
CA ASP A 449 -11.07 -35.17 1.57
C ASP A 449 -12.12 -34.56 2.50
N ALA A 450 -11.68 -33.99 3.63
CA ALA A 450 -12.57 -33.25 4.54
C ALA A 450 -13.23 -32.05 3.86
N GLU A 451 -12.48 -31.31 3.04
CA GLU A 451 -12.98 -30.16 2.27
C GLU A 451 -13.84 -30.58 1.07
N LEU A 452 -13.58 -31.74 0.47
CA LEU A 452 -14.47 -32.33 -0.54
C LEU A 452 -15.80 -32.72 0.08
N ASN A 453 -15.82 -33.26 1.31
CA ASN A 453 -17.04 -33.61 2.03
C ASN A 453 -17.86 -32.41 2.47
N THR A 454 -17.24 -31.25 2.78
CA THR A 454 -17.95 -30.03 3.11
C THR A 454 -18.42 -29.27 1.86
N GLU A 455 -17.89 -29.61 0.70
CA GLU A 455 -18.17 -29.10 -0.65
C GLU A 455 -17.90 -27.61 -0.81
N THR A 456 -18.46 -26.75 0.02
CA THR A 456 -18.53 -25.29 -0.22
C THR A 456 -17.74 -24.43 0.79
N TYR A 457 -17.12 -25.04 1.79
CA TYR A 457 -16.31 -24.32 2.78
C TYR A 457 -15.14 -25.16 3.30
N SER A 458 -14.09 -24.50 3.75
CA SER A 458 -12.99 -25.11 4.47
C SER A 458 -13.08 -24.76 5.96
N ASN A 459 -13.01 -25.76 6.83
CA ASN A 459 -12.89 -25.63 8.28
C ASN A 459 -11.50 -26.01 8.80
N ARG A 460 -10.50 -26.14 7.90
CA ARG A 460 -9.11 -26.54 8.21
C ARG A 460 -8.48 -25.74 9.33
N TYR A 461 -8.84 -24.47 9.43
CA TYR A 461 -8.34 -23.53 10.43
C TYR A 461 -9.43 -23.07 11.40
N ALA A 462 -10.42 -23.93 11.67
CA ALA A 462 -11.45 -23.67 12.66
C ALA A 462 -10.92 -23.79 14.11
N SER A 463 -11.63 -23.18 15.05
CA SER A 463 -11.38 -23.29 16.50
C SER A 463 -10.04 -22.75 16.98
N HIS A 464 -9.35 -21.90 16.20
CA HIS A 464 -8.16 -21.19 16.67
C HIS A 464 -8.55 -19.90 17.39
N ILE A 465 -7.88 -19.60 18.50
CA ILE A 465 -8.07 -18.36 19.25
C ILE A 465 -7.01 -17.36 18.84
N LEU A 466 -7.46 -16.24 18.25
CA LEU A 466 -6.60 -15.20 17.68
C LEU A 466 -6.78 -13.88 18.42
N ASN A 467 -5.71 -13.07 18.49
CA ASN A 467 -5.80 -11.68 18.91
C ASN A 467 -6.48 -10.85 17.83
N LYS A 468 -7.60 -10.21 18.17
CA LYS A 468 -8.51 -9.49 17.26
C LYS A 468 -7.84 -8.31 16.55
N ASP A 469 -7.03 -7.55 17.27
CA ASP A 469 -6.33 -6.39 16.70
C ASP A 469 -5.19 -6.81 15.78
N HIS A 470 -4.42 -7.84 16.17
CA HIS A 470 -3.34 -8.37 15.36
C HIS A 470 -3.84 -8.97 14.05
N VAL A 471 -4.89 -9.81 14.10
CA VAL A 471 -5.47 -10.37 12.86
C VAL A 471 -6.07 -9.28 11.99
N SER A 472 -6.73 -8.26 12.58
CA SER A 472 -7.28 -7.13 11.83
C SER A 472 -6.19 -6.31 11.13
N ALA A 473 -5.06 -6.09 11.79
CA ALA A 473 -3.91 -5.41 11.20
C ALA A 473 -3.29 -6.22 10.06
N LEU A 474 -3.11 -7.53 10.27
CA LEU A 474 -2.52 -8.42 9.26
C LEU A 474 -3.43 -8.60 8.04
N CYS A 475 -4.75 -8.71 8.24
CA CYS A 475 -5.76 -8.68 7.17
C CYS A 475 -5.57 -7.44 6.28
N LYS A 476 -5.44 -6.24 6.87
CA LYS A 476 -5.25 -5.00 6.09
C LYS A 476 -3.96 -5.03 5.25
N VAL A 477 -2.87 -5.56 5.81
CA VAL A 477 -1.59 -5.69 5.10
C VAL A 477 -1.74 -6.62 3.89
N ARG A 478 -2.49 -7.71 4.03
CA ARG A 478 -2.75 -8.70 2.96
C ARG A 478 -3.87 -8.29 2.01
N GLY A 479 -4.50 -7.13 2.19
CA GLY A 479 -5.57 -6.63 1.31
C GLY A 479 -6.97 -7.10 1.69
N TRP A 480 -7.12 -7.86 2.77
CA TRP A 480 -8.41 -8.24 3.33
C TRP A 480 -9.08 -7.06 4.05
N SER A 481 -10.40 -7.03 4.05
CA SER A 481 -11.20 -6.08 4.83
C SER A 481 -11.62 -6.72 6.16
N PRO A 482 -11.03 -6.29 7.29
CA PRO A 482 -11.41 -6.79 8.61
C PRO A 482 -12.62 -6.09 9.21
N SER A 483 -13.22 -5.11 8.55
CA SER A 483 -14.35 -4.33 9.11
C SER A 483 -15.53 -5.19 9.54
N GLY A 484 -15.73 -6.34 8.90
CA GLY A 484 -16.75 -7.29 9.28
C GLY A 484 -16.41 -8.14 10.51
N ILE A 485 -15.18 -8.21 10.97
CA ILE A 485 -14.81 -8.95 12.19
C ILE A 485 -15.57 -8.39 13.40
N ILE A 486 -15.70 -7.07 13.49
CA ILE A 486 -16.40 -6.40 14.59
C ILE A 486 -17.92 -6.49 14.43
N ASN A 487 -18.43 -6.37 13.19
CA ASN A 487 -19.86 -6.12 12.94
C ASN A 487 -20.64 -7.36 12.48
N SER A 488 -19.99 -8.30 11.80
CA SER A 488 -20.65 -9.43 11.13
C SER A 488 -19.90 -10.77 11.27
N GLY A 489 -18.90 -10.83 12.14
CA GLY A 489 -18.18 -12.06 12.43
C GLY A 489 -17.38 -12.62 11.24
N LYS A 490 -16.87 -11.75 10.32
CA LYS A 490 -16.07 -12.20 9.19
C LYS A 490 -15.12 -11.14 8.63
N ALA A 491 -13.95 -11.55 8.17
CA ALA A 491 -13.11 -10.78 7.26
C ALA A 491 -13.47 -11.12 5.81
N THR A 492 -13.31 -10.16 4.90
CA THR A 492 -13.63 -10.38 3.48
C THR A 492 -12.45 -10.00 2.59
N TYR A 493 -12.22 -10.78 1.54
CA TYR A 493 -11.23 -10.49 0.52
C TYR A 493 -11.86 -10.55 -0.86
N LYS A 494 -11.79 -9.44 -1.59
CA LYS A 494 -12.18 -9.38 -2.99
C LYS A 494 -10.92 -9.62 -3.82
N ILE A 495 -10.90 -10.72 -4.57
CA ILE A 495 -9.76 -11.06 -5.42
C ILE A 495 -9.62 -9.99 -6.51
N PRO A 496 -8.40 -9.42 -6.68
CA PRO A 496 -8.17 -8.40 -7.70
C PRO A 496 -8.54 -8.89 -9.10
N GLU A 497 -9.11 -7.99 -9.90
CA GLU A 497 -9.44 -8.21 -11.32
C GLU A 497 -10.28 -9.45 -11.62
N SER A 498 -11.02 -9.96 -10.63
CA SER A 498 -11.86 -11.15 -10.75
C SER A 498 -13.23 -10.96 -10.11
N ASP A 499 -14.14 -11.89 -10.37
CA ASP A 499 -15.46 -11.98 -9.74
C ASP A 499 -15.44 -12.78 -8.43
N TYR A 500 -14.26 -13.25 -8.01
CA TYR A 500 -14.15 -14.04 -6.79
C TYR A 500 -14.10 -13.16 -5.55
N LYS A 501 -14.75 -13.62 -4.49
CA LYS A 501 -14.74 -13.05 -3.15
C LYS A 501 -14.56 -14.16 -2.13
N VAL A 502 -13.81 -13.92 -1.09
CA VAL A 502 -13.59 -14.84 0.02
C VAL A 502 -14.11 -14.23 1.32
N GLU A 503 -14.66 -15.08 2.17
CA GLU A 503 -15.08 -14.74 3.53
C GLU A 503 -14.40 -15.69 4.52
N TYR A 504 -13.74 -15.13 5.52
CA TYR A 504 -13.18 -15.84 6.66
C TYR A 504 -14.01 -15.53 7.89
N TRP A 505 -14.74 -16.55 8.36
CA TRP A 505 -15.70 -16.42 9.45
C TRP A 505 -15.03 -16.60 10.79
N VAL A 506 -15.46 -15.79 11.75
CA VAL A 506 -14.94 -15.76 13.12
C VAL A 506 -16.06 -15.42 14.10
N SER A 507 -15.87 -15.77 15.37
CA SER A 507 -16.78 -15.40 16.47
C SER A 507 -16.00 -14.78 17.61
N ASP A 508 -16.63 -13.90 18.39
CA ASP A 508 -15.99 -13.31 19.58
C ASP A 508 -15.79 -14.37 20.67
N VAL A 509 -14.63 -14.33 21.30
CA VAL A 509 -14.31 -15.19 22.47
C VAL A 509 -14.04 -14.30 23.67
N TYR A 510 -14.82 -14.50 24.70
CA TYR A 510 -14.72 -13.73 25.94
C TYR A 510 -13.83 -14.49 26.94
N LEU A 511 -12.61 -14.04 27.12
CA LEU A 511 -11.64 -14.58 28.05
C LEU A 511 -11.56 -13.67 29.28
N GLY A 512 -11.95 -14.21 30.45
CA GLY A 512 -11.97 -13.47 31.72
C GLY A 512 -13.19 -12.55 31.92
N GLU A 513 -13.42 -12.14 33.18
CA GLU A 513 -14.60 -11.37 33.59
C GLU A 513 -14.65 -9.95 32.96
N ASN A 514 -13.50 -9.31 32.80
CA ASN A 514 -13.41 -7.95 32.25
C ASN A 514 -13.76 -7.86 30.77
N SER A 515 -13.69 -8.97 30.01
CA SER A 515 -13.98 -8.99 28.58
C SER A 515 -15.45 -8.75 28.24
N LYS A 516 -16.36 -9.09 29.18
CA LYS A 516 -17.80 -8.85 29.02
C LYS A 516 -18.16 -7.37 29.06
N THR A 517 -17.38 -6.56 29.76
CA THR A 517 -17.64 -5.12 29.97
C THR A 517 -17.03 -4.27 28.85
N TYR A 518 -15.84 -4.64 28.34
CA TYR A 518 -15.07 -3.84 27.38
C TYR A 518 -15.04 -4.39 25.95
N GLY A 519 -15.75 -5.49 25.67
CA GLY A 519 -15.72 -6.20 24.39
C GLY A 519 -14.58 -7.25 24.33
N SER A 520 -14.69 -8.18 23.38
CA SER A 520 -13.72 -9.25 23.21
C SER A 520 -12.44 -8.77 22.54
N ALA A 521 -11.29 -9.00 23.17
CA ALA A 521 -9.97 -8.83 22.56
C ALA A 521 -9.57 -10.05 21.67
N HIS A 522 -10.32 -11.13 21.72
CA HIS A 522 -10.01 -12.39 21.04
C HIS A 522 -11.18 -12.87 20.20
N ILE A 523 -10.86 -13.60 19.14
CA ILE A 523 -11.83 -14.27 18.26
C ILE A 523 -11.47 -15.74 18.13
N SER A 524 -12.48 -16.57 17.96
CA SER A 524 -12.35 -17.94 17.48
C SER A 524 -12.60 -18.00 15.98
N THR A 525 -11.77 -18.76 15.28
CA THR A 525 -11.91 -18.94 13.83
C THR A 525 -12.92 -20.04 13.52
N ASP A 526 -13.54 -19.94 12.34
CA ASP A 526 -14.53 -20.92 11.87
C ASP A 526 -14.20 -21.31 10.42
N GLN A 527 -14.92 -20.81 9.45
CA GLN A 527 -14.91 -21.30 8.08
C GLN A 527 -14.30 -20.30 7.09
N VAL A 528 -13.72 -20.82 6.01
CA VAL A 528 -13.36 -20.06 4.82
C VAL A 528 -14.32 -20.42 3.71
N ARG A 529 -15.02 -19.44 3.15
CA ARG A 529 -16.00 -19.59 2.08
C ARG A 529 -15.63 -18.78 0.87
N PHE A 530 -15.91 -19.34 -0.31
CA PHE A 530 -15.61 -18.71 -1.60
C PHE A 530 -16.89 -18.41 -2.35
N TYR A 531 -16.91 -17.30 -3.04
CA TYR A 531 -18.04 -16.82 -3.84
C TYR A 531 -17.55 -16.38 -5.21
N LYS A 532 -18.34 -16.65 -6.26
CA LYS A 532 -18.18 -16.08 -7.58
C LYS A 532 -19.39 -15.19 -7.86
N LYS A 533 -19.14 -13.90 -8.11
CA LYS A 533 -20.17 -12.85 -8.10
C LYS A 533 -20.88 -12.79 -6.73
N LYS A 534 -22.03 -13.40 -6.56
CA LYS A 534 -22.79 -13.44 -5.30
C LYS A 534 -23.09 -14.86 -4.82
N GLU A 535 -22.79 -15.86 -5.63
CA GLU A 535 -23.10 -17.27 -5.38
C GLU A 535 -21.91 -17.94 -4.69
N GLN A 536 -22.20 -18.77 -3.70
CA GLN A 536 -21.19 -19.62 -3.06
C GLN A 536 -20.78 -20.71 -4.05
N ILE A 537 -19.46 -20.94 -4.18
CA ILE A 537 -18.91 -21.89 -5.14
C ILE A 537 -18.42 -23.15 -4.43
N VAL A 538 -18.53 -24.28 -5.12
CA VAL A 538 -17.95 -25.55 -4.66
C VAL A 538 -16.42 -25.47 -4.72
N LEU A 539 -15.74 -25.94 -3.68
CA LEU A 539 -14.29 -25.80 -3.55
C LEU A 539 -13.52 -26.48 -4.70
N SER A 540 -14.01 -27.60 -5.19
CA SER A 540 -13.40 -28.34 -6.32
C SER A 540 -13.46 -27.60 -7.66
N GLU A 541 -14.32 -26.58 -7.80
CA GLU A 541 -14.41 -25.72 -8.98
C GLU A 541 -13.46 -24.51 -8.93
N LEU A 542 -12.78 -24.30 -7.81
CA LEU A 542 -11.83 -23.18 -7.66
C LEU A 542 -10.53 -23.46 -8.42
N PRO A 543 -9.94 -22.42 -9.04
CA PRO A 543 -8.56 -22.53 -9.48
C PRO A 543 -7.63 -22.92 -8.33
N ALA A 544 -6.84 -23.97 -8.51
CA ALA A 544 -5.99 -24.54 -7.45
C ALA A 544 -5.05 -23.50 -6.82
N ILE A 545 -4.47 -22.62 -7.64
CA ILE A 545 -3.62 -21.52 -7.15
C ILE A 545 -4.43 -20.56 -6.28
N LEU A 546 -5.64 -20.18 -6.67
CA LEU A 546 -6.49 -19.29 -5.90
C LEU A 546 -6.81 -19.86 -4.53
N PHE A 547 -7.23 -21.14 -4.47
CA PHE A 547 -7.48 -21.83 -3.21
C PHE A 547 -6.21 -21.84 -2.34
N SER A 548 -5.09 -22.26 -2.91
CA SER A 548 -3.80 -22.33 -2.19
C SER A 548 -3.37 -20.98 -1.61
N GLU A 549 -3.45 -19.89 -2.39
CA GLU A 549 -3.05 -18.57 -1.96
C GLU A 549 -3.95 -18.00 -0.84
N VAL A 550 -5.24 -18.25 -0.92
CA VAL A 550 -6.19 -17.85 0.13
C VAL A 550 -5.92 -18.63 1.42
N MET A 551 -5.76 -19.95 1.33
CA MET A 551 -5.48 -20.77 2.51
C MET A 551 -4.12 -20.46 3.13
N ARG A 552 -3.15 -20.05 2.31
CA ARG A 552 -1.86 -19.56 2.77
C ARG A 552 -1.99 -18.26 3.60
N ASP A 553 -2.87 -17.34 3.20
CA ASP A 553 -3.17 -16.14 4.01
C ASP A 553 -3.82 -16.53 5.34
N VAL A 554 -4.78 -17.47 5.33
CA VAL A 554 -5.47 -17.94 6.54
C VAL A 554 -4.51 -18.63 7.50
N ASP A 555 -3.64 -19.55 6.99
CA ASP A 555 -2.57 -20.16 7.81
C ASP A 555 -1.65 -19.08 8.41
N MET A 556 -1.32 -18.05 7.65
CA MET A 556 -0.52 -16.95 8.16
C MET A 556 -1.25 -16.16 9.25
N PHE A 557 -2.56 -15.91 9.11
CA PHE A 557 -3.35 -15.23 10.14
C PHE A 557 -3.34 -16.04 11.44
N VAL A 558 -3.62 -17.34 11.37
CA VAL A 558 -3.56 -18.23 12.52
C VAL A 558 -2.13 -18.30 13.07
N GLY A 559 -1.15 -18.57 12.22
CA GLY A 559 0.24 -18.79 12.61
C GLY A 559 0.98 -17.56 13.18
N VAL A 560 0.45 -16.35 13.00
CA VAL A 560 1.05 -15.11 13.52
C VAL A 560 0.26 -14.53 14.68
N THR A 561 -1.07 -14.67 14.68
CA THR A 561 -1.93 -13.96 15.63
C THR A 561 -2.58 -14.85 16.68
N SER A 562 -2.37 -16.17 16.62
CA SER A 562 -2.84 -17.11 17.65
C SER A 562 -2.22 -16.80 19.00
N ILE A 563 -3.02 -16.85 20.05
CA ILE A 563 -2.54 -16.76 21.43
C ILE A 563 -1.51 -17.85 21.76
N GLY A 564 -1.56 -19.00 21.08
CA GLY A 564 -0.57 -20.08 21.20
C GLY A 564 0.83 -19.71 20.71
N ASN A 565 0.98 -18.60 19.97
CA ASN A 565 2.29 -18.05 19.57
C ASN A 565 2.77 -16.91 20.49
N ASP A 566 2.00 -16.52 21.51
CA ASP A 566 2.43 -15.55 22.50
C ASP A 566 3.25 -16.29 23.58
N PRO A 567 4.58 -16.10 23.63
CA PRO A 567 5.43 -16.78 24.62
C PRO A 567 5.13 -16.37 26.06
N GLU A 568 4.51 -15.21 26.26
CA GLU A 568 4.16 -14.69 27.58
C GLU A 568 2.74 -15.07 28.02
N TRP A 569 1.94 -15.73 27.17
CA TRP A 569 0.58 -16.13 27.52
C TRP A 569 0.54 -17.07 28.73
N HIS A 570 1.50 -18.00 28.82
CA HIS A 570 1.63 -18.94 29.95
C HIS A 570 1.68 -18.21 31.30
N ASP A 571 2.38 -17.07 31.36
CA ASP A 571 2.58 -16.31 32.61
C ASP A 571 1.45 -15.27 32.85
N ARG A 572 0.77 -14.82 31.82
CA ARG A 572 -0.19 -13.70 31.86
C ARG A 572 -1.57 -14.02 31.28
N GLY A 573 -1.70 -15.18 30.66
CA GLY A 573 -2.95 -15.55 29.98
C GLY A 573 -4.01 -16.08 30.94
N ASP A 574 -5.26 -16.08 30.44
CA ASP A 574 -6.38 -16.67 31.14
C ASP A 574 -6.21 -18.19 31.25
N GLN A 575 -6.38 -18.72 32.46
CA GLN A 575 -6.30 -20.14 32.73
C GLN A 575 -7.27 -20.99 31.92
N GLY A 576 -8.44 -20.44 31.57
CA GLY A 576 -9.43 -21.09 30.71
C GLY A 576 -8.90 -21.45 29.31
N SER A 577 -7.88 -20.76 28.81
CA SER A 577 -7.25 -21.01 27.50
C SER A 577 -5.91 -21.71 27.56
N MET A 578 -5.46 -22.16 28.73
CA MET A 578 -4.17 -22.85 28.91
C MET A 578 -4.10 -24.16 28.10
N ASN A 579 -5.18 -24.90 28.04
CA ASN A 579 -5.23 -26.15 27.25
C ASN A 579 -5.07 -25.87 25.75
N TYR A 580 -5.70 -24.82 25.24
CA TYR A 580 -5.52 -24.38 23.86
C TYR A 580 -4.09 -23.93 23.63
N TRP A 581 -3.54 -23.08 24.51
CA TRP A 581 -2.18 -22.60 24.40
C TRP A 581 -1.17 -23.76 24.36
N SER A 582 -1.28 -24.69 25.30
CA SER A 582 -0.37 -25.85 25.41
C SER A 582 -0.47 -26.77 24.16
N SER A 583 -1.69 -27.09 23.73
CA SER A 583 -1.91 -27.95 22.56
C SER A 583 -1.43 -27.31 21.25
N TYR A 584 -1.66 -26.02 21.07
CA TYR A 584 -1.21 -25.30 19.90
C TYR A 584 0.33 -25.12 19.88
N THR A 585 0.90 -24.73 21.01
CA THR A 585 2.33 -24.42 21.16
C THR A 585 3.21 -25.63 20.84
N ASN A 586 2.76 -26.83 21.19
CA ASN A 586 3.48 -28.09 20.99
C ASN A 586 2.78 -29.02 19.99
N GLY A 587 1.82 -28.49 19.22
CA GLY A 587 1.01 -29.21 18.25
C GLY A 587 1.79 -29.70 17.03
N GLU A 588 1.08 -30.28 16.07
CA GLU A 588 1.68 -30.70 14.80
C GLU A 588 2.09 -29.49 13.94
N LEU A 589 3.06 -29.70 13.07
CA LEU A 589 3.57 -28.63 12.21
C LEU A 589 2.55 -28.30 11.12
N THR A 590 2.17 -27.02 11.02
CA THR A 590 1.42 -26.46 9.88
C THR A 590 2.27 -26.50 8.61
N GLU A 591 1.69 -26.28 7.43
CA GLU A 591 2.44 -26.26 6.17
C GLU A 591 3.58 -25.21 6.18
N ARG A 592 3.33 -24.06 6.78
CA ARG A 592 4.39 -23.03 6.99
C ARG A 592 5.52 -23.54 7.88
N SER A 593 5.17 -24.28 8.91
CA SER A 593 6.14 -24.84 9.86
C SER A 593 6.93 -25.99 9.25
N LYS A 594 6.31 -26.81 8.39
CA LYS A 594 6.98 -27.87 7.61
C LYS A 594 7.99 -27.27 6.65
N THR A 595 7.63 -26.25 5.90
CA THR A 595 8.56 -25.50 5.02
C THR A 595 9.71 -24.90 5.83
N ARG A 596 9.43 -24.36 7.00
CA ARG A 596 10.48 -23.83 7.91
C ARG A 596 11.42 -24.91 8.39
N SER A 597 10.89 -26.06 8.77
CA SER A 597 11.69 -27.24 9.18
C SER A 597 12.64 -27.68 8.07
N GLU A 598 12.16 -27.74 6.83
CA GLU A 598 12.99 -28.08 5.66
C GLU A 598 14.14 -27.08 5.48
N ILE A 599 13.87 -25.80 5.59
CA ILE A 599 14.90 -24.76 5.48
C ILE A 599 15.92 -24.88 6.62
N LEU A 600 15.46 -25.09 7.85
CA LEU A 600 16.35 -25.30 9.01
C LEU A 600 17.27 -26.50 8.79
N LYS A 601 16.77 -27.62 8.27
CA LYS A 601 17.56 -28.82 7.93
C LYS A 601 18.67 -28.53 6.91
N ASN A 602 18.47 -27.54 6.02
CA ASN A 602 19.47 -27.12 5.05
C ASN A 602 20.46 -26.06 5.58
N ILE A 603 20.04 -25.24 6.54
CA ILE A 603 20.85 -24.14 7.08
C ILE A 603 21.69 -24.56 8.27
N ILE A 604 21.10 -25.24 9.26
CA ILE A 604 21.77 -25.62 10.52
C ILE A 604 23.07 -26.42 10.27
N PRO A 605 23.14 -27.39 9.35
CA PRO A 605 24.39 -28.12 9.08
C PRO A 605 25.56 -27.25 8.59
N LYS A 606 25.29 -26.07 8.05
CA LYS A 606 26.30 -25.10 7.59
C LYS A 606 26.72 -24.10 8.68
N MET A 607 26.15 -24.22 9.87
CA MET A 607 26.38 -23.30 10.99
C MET A 607 27.39 -23.88 12.01
N LYS A 608 28.00 -23.01 12.82
CA LYS A 608 28.94 -23.38 13.87
C LYS A 608 28.36 -24.27 14.98
N ILE A 609 27.02 -24.39 15.02
CA ILE A 609 26.29 -25.19 16.01
C ILE A 609 25.81 -26.53 15.44
N ALA A 610 26.24 -26.90 14.24
CA ALA A 610 25.80 -28.11 13.55
C ALA A 610 25.92 -29.38 14.41
N ASP A 611 27.04 -29.54 15.04
CA ASP A 611 27.39 -30.68 15.94
C ASP A 611 26.59 -30.71 17.25
N LYS A 612 25.98 -29.59 17.61
CA LYS A 612 25.14 -29.45 18.81
C LYS A 612 23.64 -29.57 18.51
N CYS A 613 23.26 -29.70 17.22
CA CYS A 613 21.87 -29.68 16.78
C CYS A 613 21.42 -31.00 16.15
N GLU A 614 20.22 -31.45 16.49
CA GLU A 614 19.58 -32.63 15.96
C GLU A 614 18.12 -32.36 15.64
N PHE A 615 17.63 -32.89 14.50
CA PHE A 615 16.22 -32.77 14.14
C PHE A 615 15.45 -34.01 14.61
N SER A 616 14.42 -33.83 15.42
CA SER A 616 13.59 -34.90 15.96
C SER A 616 12.12 -34.55 15.87
N GLY A 617 11.43 -35.13 14.89
CA GLY A 617 10.00 -34.85 14.62
C GLY A 617 9.76 -33.35 14.38
N LYS A 618 8.96 -32.74 15.23
CA LYS A 618 8.60 -31.31 15.20
C LYS A 618 9.58 -30.38 15.95
N PHE A 619 10.65 -30.95 16.50
CA PHE A 619 11.61 -30.20 17.28
C PHE A 619 13.01 -30.13 16.66
N LEU A 620 13.64 -28.98 16.80
CA LEU A 620 15.09 -28.83 16.72
C LEU A 620 15.66 -28.99 18.11
N LYS A 621 16.38 -30.11 18.36
CA LYS A 621 17.10 -30.34 19.62
C LYS A 621 18.41 -29.60 19.59
N VAL A 622 18.76 -28.95 20.72
CA VAL A 622 20.00 -28.21 20.87
C VAL A 622 20.68 -28.68 22.16
N LYS A 623 21.93 -29.13 22.03
CA LYS A 623 22.77 -29.56 23.19
C LYS A 623 23.55 -28.34 23.70
N GLY A 624 23.10 -27.77 24.82
CA GLY A 624 23.85 -26.78 25.55
C GLY A 624 24.92 -27.44 26.47
N SER A 625 25.64 -26.62 27.20
CA SER A 625 26.62 -27.07 28.21
C SER A 625 25.95 -27.40 29.54
N ILE A 626 24.83 -26.70 29.85
CA ILE A 626 24.08 -26.88 31.12
C ILE A 626 22.93 -27.85 30.91
N ARG A 627 22.14 -27.70 29.83
CA ARG A 627 20.97 -28.54 29.56
C ARG A 627 20.84 -28.90 28.07
N LYS A 628 19.91 -29.80 27.75
CA LYS A 628 19.43 -30.06 26.41
C LYS A 628 18.07 -29.38 26.23
N TYR A 629 17.83 -28.86 25.03
CA TYR A 629 16.65 -28.08 24.69
C TYR A 629 15.95 -28.62 23.45
N LYS A 630 14.63 -28.54 23.42
CA LYS A 630 13.80 -28.85 22.25
C LYS A 630 13.09 -27.58 21.81
N ILE A 631 13.45 -27.03 20.66
CA ILE A 631 12.79 -25.85 20.07
C ILE A 631 11.73 -26.34 19.09
N HIS A 632 10.46 -26.03 19.33
CA HIS A 632 9.38 -26.39 18.45
C HIS A 632 9.48 -25.57 17.16
N MET A 633 9.58 -26.22 15.98
CA MET A 633 9.81 -25.53 14.69
C MET A 633 8.59 -24.75 14.18
N GLY A 634 7.44 -24.93 14.79
CA GLY A 634 6.22 -24.15 14.52
C GLY A 634 6.18 -22.85 15.32
N SER A 635 6.10 -22.93 16.62
CA SER A 635 5.92 -21.82 17.54
C SER A 635 7.23 -21.15 17.99
N GLY A 636 8.37 -21.84 17.87
CA GLY A 636 9.65 -21.38 18.43
C GLY A 636 9.72 -21.50 19.96
N ASN A 637 8.75 -22.15 20.59
CA ASN A 637 8.76 -22.41 22.03
C ASN A 637 9.77 -23.48 22.40
N ILE A 638 10.28 -23.40 23.63
CA ILE A 638 11.40 -24.23 24.07
C ILE A 638 10.96 -25.09 25.26
N LEU A 639 11.28 -26.37 25.17
CA LEU A 639 11.18 -27.29 26.28
C LEU A 639 12.59 -27.72 26.72
N MET A 640 12.80 -27.85 28.01
CA MET A 640 14.07 -28.33 28.60
C MET A 640 13.98 -29.81 28.95
N GLU A 641 14.95 -30.58 28.48
CA GLU A 641 15.09 -31.99 28.93
C GLU A 641 15.72 -32.05 30.33
N PRO A 642 15.39 -33.11 31.18
CA PRO A 642 14.56 -34.25 30.82
C PRO A 642 13.05 -34.08 31.00
N ASP A 643 12.60 -33.09 31.79
CA ASP A 643 11.22 -32.98 32.29
C ASP A 643 10.26 -32.20 31.37
N ASP A 644 10.71 -31.81 30.20
CA ASP A 644 9.94 -30.99 29.24
C ASP A 644 9.38 -29.68 29.81
N GLN A 645 10.09 -29.11 30.78
CA GLN A 645 9.74 -27.82 31.35
C GLN A 645 9.84 -26.72 30.29
N TYR A 646 8.81 -25.88 30.23
CA TYR A 646 8.78 -24.73 29.33
C TYR A 646 9.84 -23.70 29.74
N LEU A 647 10.66 -23.27 28.77
CA LEU A 647 11.63 -22.19 28.90
C LEU A 647 11.15 -20.94 28.16
N CYS A 648 10.80 -19.91 28.92
CA CYS A 648 10.41 -18.63 28.35
C CYS A 648 11.66 -17.83 27.96
N ILE A 649 11.86 -17.65 26.65
CA ILE A 649 12.83 -16.71 26.08
C ILE A 649 12.07 -15.78 25.12
N VAL A 650 11.95 -14.52 25.51
CA VAL A 650 11.47 -13.46 24.63
C VAL A 650 12.59 -13.16 23.63
N ALA A 651 12.34 -13.39 22.37
CA ALA A 651 13.34 -13.19 21.33
C ALA A 651 13.77 -11.72 21.28
N ASP A 652 15.07 -11.47 21.44
CA ASP A 652 15.63 -10.16 21.12
C ASP A 652 15.45 -9.91 19.61
N ARG A 653 14.75 -8.83 19.28
CA ARG A 653 14.55 -8.38 17.90
C ARG A 653 15.84 -7.88 17.25
N SER A 654 16.95 -7.80 17.99
CA SER A 654 18.24 -7.44 17.43
C SER A 654 18.81 -8.60 16.61
N THR A 655 18.75 -8.48 15.31
CA THR A 655 19.24 -9.45 14.32
C THR A 655 20.78 -9.50 14.20
N ARG A 656 21.53 -9.02 15.20
CA ARG A 656 23.00 -8.86 15.11
C ARG A 656 23.74 -10.16 14.78
N ASN A 657 23.27 -11.29 15.27
CA ASN A 657 23.90 -12.60 15.07
C ASN A 657 23.47 -13.32 13.78
N LEU A 658 22.39 -12.86 13.11
CA LEU A 658 21.85 -13.49 11.91
C LEU A 658 22.42 -12.94 10.61
N LYS A 659 23.21 -11.87 10.64
CA LYS A 659 23.82 -11.26 9.43
C LYS A 659 24.71 -12.20 8.61
N LYS A 660 25.06 -13.35 9.15
CA LYS A 660 25.92 -14.37 8.51
C LYS A 660 25.15 -15.58 8.00
N VAL A 661 23.84 -15.65 8.19
CA VAL A 661 23.01 -16.79 7.77
C VAL A 661 22.22 -16.41 6.55
N PHE A 662 22.46 -17.08 5.43
CA PHE A 662 21.68 -16.90 4.22
C PHE A 662 20.28 -17.51 4.40
N ILE A 663 19.26 -16.66 4.29
CA ILE A 663 17.85 -17.06 4.23
C ILE A 663 17.36 -16.70 2.84
N PRO A 664 16.85 -17.65 2.04
CA PRO A 664 16.61 -17.46 0.61
C PRO A 664 15.42 -16.55 0.27
N PHE A 665 14.69 -16.01 1.25
CA PHE A 665 13.53 -15.14 1.04
C PHE A 665 13.23 -14.26 2.25
N GLU A 666 12.38 -13.25 2.05
CA GLU A 666 11.85 -12.39 3.10
C GLU A 666 10.49 -12.90 3.61
N GLY A 667 10.20 -12.70 4.90
CA GLY A 667 8.85 -12.83 5.46
C GLY A 667 8.61 -14.01 6.41
N ASP A 668 9.66 -14.71 6.89
CA ASP A 668 9.51 -15.69 7.98
C ASP A 668 10.34 -15.28 9.21
N ASN A 669 9.77 -14.39 10.03
CA ASN A 669 10.43 -13.93 11.26
C ASN A 669 10.66 -15.09 12.26
N MET A 670 9.76 -16.09 12.27
CA MET A 670 9.89 -17.23 13.19
C MET A 670 11.11 -18.09 12.87
N LEU A 671 11.47 -18.23 11.58
CA LEU A 671 12.71 -18.88 11.16
C LEU A 671 13.94 -18.21 11.81
N SER A 672 13.98 -16.89 11.77
CA SER A 672 15.05 -16.10 12.38
C SER A 672 15.06 -16.24 13.90
N ILE A 673 13.90 -16.26 14.54
CA ILE A 673 13.75 -16.45 15.98
C ILE A 673 14.27 -17.83 16.41
N ILE A 674 13.91 -18.89 15.69
CA ILE A 674 14.36 -20.26 16.00
C ILE A 674 15.88 -20.36 15.87
N ILE A 675 16.47 -19.82 14.80
CA ILE A 675 17.92 -19.81 14.62
C ILE A 675 18.61 -19.03 15.75
N SER A 676 18.09 -17.86 16.13
CA SER A 676 18.63 -17.06 17.25
C SER A 676 18.58 -17.81 18.56
N LYS A 677 17.46 -18.48 18.85
CA LYS A 677 17.30 -19.29 20.06
C LYS A 677 18.27 -20.49 20.06
N ALA A 678 18.44 -21.16 18.92
CA ALA A 678 19.38 -22.27 18.78
C ALA A 678 20.84 -21.82 19.03
N LEU A 679 21.26 -20.68 18.47
CA LEU A 679 22.58 -20.08 18.71
C LEU A 679 22.80 -19.71 20.18
N LEU A 680 21.78 -19.14 20.84
CA LEU A 680 21.85 -18.76 22.25
C LEU A 680 21.96 -19.98 23.14
N LEU A 681 21.13 -21.00 22.90
CA LEU A 681 21.07 -22.21 23.74
C LEU A 681 22.25 -23.17 23.51
N ALA A 682 22.85 -23.16 22.31
CA ALA A 682 24.05 -23.92 22.04
C ALA A 682 25.28 -23.47 22.93
N ASP A 683 25.22 -22.26 23.45
CA ASP A 683 26.25 -21.65 24.31
C ASP A 683 25.62 -21.09 25.59
N ASP A 684 24.77 -21.90 26.23
CA ASP A 684 23.92 -21.53 27.35
C ASP A 684 24.72 -21.04 28.58
N ILE A 685 25.98 -21.45 28.72
CA ILE A 685 26.89 -20.97 29.78
C ILE A 685 27.19 -19.46 29.68
N LYS A 686 27.05 -18.89 28.46
CA LYS A 686 27.28 -17.45 28.22
C LYS A 686 26.03 -16.59 28.40
N ILE A 687 24.91 -17.20 28.73
CA ILE A 687 23.67 -16.47 28.98
C ILE A 687 23.79 -15.71 30.30
N ASN A 688 23.70 -14.38 30.21
CA ASN A 688 23.81 -13.50 31.38
C ASN A 688 22.47 -12.96 31.89
N ASP A 689 21.36 -13.22 31.15
CA ASP A 689 20.03 -12.78 31.56
C ASP A 689 19.59 -13.56 32.80
N PRO A 690 19.39 -12.87 33.96
CA PRO A 690 19.06 -13.53 35.24
C PRO A 690 17.75 -14.32 35.16
N THR A 691 16.80 -13.90 34.33
CA THR A 691 15.50 -14.55 34.21
C THR A 691 15.63 -15.88 33.48
N ILE A 692 16.44 -15.94 32.44
CA ILE A 692 16.73 -17.17 31.67
C ILE A 692 17.58 -18.09 32.50
N VAL A 693 18.68 -17.59 33.12
CA VAL A 693 19.61 -18.39 33.94
C VAL A 693 18.89 -19.06 35.12
N ARG A 694 17.94 -18.35 35.76
CA ARG A 694 17.14 -18.92 36.86
C ARG A 694 16.26 -20.08 36.39
N GLN A 695 15.70 -20.01 35.18
CA GLN A 695 14.89 -21.09 34.60
C GLN A 695 15.76 -22.30 34.22
N ILE A 696 16.93 -22.09 33.62
CA ILE A 696 17.84 -23.16 33.18
C ILE A 696 18.44 -23.93 34.37
N LYS A 697 18.68 -23.25 35.49
CA LYS A 697 19.31 -23.87 36.70
C LYS A 697 18.30 -24.48 37.66
N ARG A 698 17.01 -24.32 37.43
CA ARG A 698 15.97 -25.03 38.17
C ARG A 698 16.01 -26.54 37.85
#